data_f9c7937959bdef9e9e7de33dce114117
#
_entry.id   f9c7937959bdef9e9e7de33dce114117
#
_cell.length_a   1.000
_cell.length_b   1.000
_cell.length_c   1.000
_cell.angle_alpha   90.00
_cell.angle_beta   90.00
_cell.angle_gamma   90.00
#
_symmetry.space_group_name_H-M   'P 1'
#
loop_
_entity.id
_entity.type
_entity.pdbx_description
1 polymer ?
#
loop_
_entity_poly.entity_id
_entity_poly.type
_entity_poly.pdbx_seq_one_letter_code
_entity_poly.pdbx_strand_id
1 'polypeptide(L)'
;MAEIKTIYLFLSRLVDRQKDKMNGEVKMKFNIKSNVDTTRKEIESALKNNEQEKQETQSYLNKKKNNKVKWDRTKWIISIILLLAGIIFVGVNNGLAYSTVRTGHKKYEDAKVYYLKSDSKCTQEFKGYDGTLEDMSIYIDNQGRESSKGSMILTVVDKDGNELATTSKPLTGMKTRKYTHFTFEKPAKLKRNEYYTLIIQCEDAYNPQKFGVYTTDKNNSYLKSGTIDGQKLADGEKIAISMEFQFYNTGALRIMFGMLILSLIFVLVPFGVIEEKFNKKFNKNISLDKILSRILFWVSPIVAYFMVESLLSFTVGPILESLFTVRGLLNIIIYYIVLFVFFAITNKTQYSAILMCIAMFVLALTNYFVFGFRGIPVLAADVLSIGTALNVADSFEYTFDIYVLWAVSFLVAFSGAMFSLKSYKGLKLKKRLVSVAVIIAIVIGGYNFYINSSGVVNAGIIDSQWKPQLTYAQNGSVLSFTTSWKYIKNNKPDEYSTDDVEKIAKNFKSDSTDKNSAKTKKMPNVIAIMNESLADLNVDGPFETSEDYLPFIHSLTKNTIKGKLYVSIEGANTANSEFEFLTGNSLAFFAPRAVPYNNYVKGVVPSLTRTLVSQGYMGNNSYHPYKRSGWNRENVYNSLGFNHFYSMEYYKKPEFIRNFISDKTDMEQITKDYEKARSKSSDPFYLFNVTVQNHGGYVGNRGFVDTDIQVTNSMLSSDEVEQYVTLAKKSDEAFEELIKYFEKVDEPTIIVMFGDHQPPLSTDFYSNIFGKKIDNFTAKDTATWYSTPYVIWANYDIEEKQNEDMSANYLSSYLLNLIGADMTGYNKYLLDLQKKIPVLTGLFYQGDDGEFRNIDEKSKYTKYINEYSKVQYNGLFDKKHRVEDFFFLKDGDYQVKEDN
;
A
#
# COMPACT_ATOMS: atom_id res chain seq x y z
N MET A 1 53.99 15.09 -20.58
CA MET A 1 55.10 15.64 -21.36
C MET A 1 56.44 15.08 -20.95
N ALA A 2 56.81 15.01 -19.67
CA ALA A 2 58.01 14.33 -19.19
C ALA A 2 58.08 12.84 -19.56
N GLU A 3 56.93 12.14 -19.41
CA GLU A 3 56.83 10.72 -19.74
C GLU A 3 56.92 10.44 -21.24
N ILE A 4 56.39 11.30 -22.08
CA ILE A 4 56.51 11.18 -23.57
C ILE A 4 57.94 11.41 -24.01
N LYS A 5 58.68 12.34 -23.36
CA LYS A 5 60.09 12.57 -23.60
C LYS A 5 60.96 11.41 -23.16
N THR A 6 60.60 10.76 -22.08
CA THR A 6 61.30 9.56 -21.55
C THR A 6 61.06 8.36 -22.45
N ILE A 7 59.84 8.16 -22.95
CA ILE A 7 59.50 7.11 -23.91
C ILE A 7 60.19 7.32 -25.28
N TYR A 8 60.28 8.57 -25.72
CA TYR A 8 61.03 8.93 -26.93
C TYR A 8 62.53 8.64 -26.83
N LEU A 9 63.17 9.01 -25.71
CA LEU A 9 64.59 8.73 -25.42
C LEU A 9 64.84 7.20 -25.23
N PHE A 10 63.85 6.44 -24.71
CA PHE A 10 64.00 5.01 -24.58
C PHE A 10 63.87 4.29 -25.95
N LEU A 11 62.92 4.73 -26.77
CA LEU A 11 62.72 4.18 -28.13
C LEU A 11 63.88 4.55 -29.06
N SER A 12 64.45 5.74 -28.96
CA SER A 12 65.65 6.14 -29.75
C SER A 12 66.88 5.29 -29.35
N ARG A 13 67.10 5.02 -28.08
CA ARG A 13 68.15 4.15 -27.58
C ARG A 13 68.02 2.68 -27.97
N LEU A 14 66.80 2.22 -28.13
CA LEU A 14 66.44 0.86 -28.59
C LEU A 14 66.75 0.70 -30.10
N VAL A 15 66.48 1.74 -30.89
CA VAL A 15 66.77 1.80 -32.32
C VAL A 15 68.33 1.86 -32.55
N ASP A 16 69.04 2.64 -31.75
CA ASP A 16 70.54 2.73 -31.88
C ASP A 16 71.19 1.40 -31.38
N ARG A 17 70.69 0.73 -30.36
CA ARG A 17 71.17 -0.61 -29.94
C ARG A 17 70.89 -1.75 -30.95
N GLN A 18 69.91 -1.62 -31.80
CA GLN A 18 69.66 -2.58 -32.86
C GLN A 18 70.52 -2.31 -34.10
N LYS A 19 70.93 -1.11 -34.35
CA LYS A 19 71.90 -0.81 -35.41
C LYS A 19 73.26 -1.43 -35.18
N ASP A 20 73.75 -1.55 -33.95
CA ASP A 20 75.06 -2.15 -33.62
C ASP A 20 75.11 -3.66 -33.60
N LYS A 21 73.93 -4.36 -33.76
CA LYS A 21 73.81 -5.81 -33.74
C LYS A 21 73.54 -6.46 -35.13
N MET A 22 73.40 -5.65 -36.18
CA MET A 22 73.13 -6.16 -37.51
C MET A 22 74.24 -5.81 -38.50
N ASN A 23 75.40 -6.31 -38.26
CA ASN A 23 76.37 -6.58 -39.32
C ASN A 23 76.42 -8.07 -39.60
N GLY A 24 75.69 -8.48 -40.60
CA GLY A 24 75.63 -9.86 -41.10
C GLY A 24 74.38 -10.23 -41.79
N GLU A 25 74.28 -10.04 -43.04
CA GLU A 25 73.43 -10.66 -44.03
C GLU A 25 71.98 -11.02 -43.68
N VAL A 26 71.03 -10.19 -44.11
CA VAL A 26 69.93 -10.54 -45.03
C VAL A 26 69.25 -9.28 -45.54
N LYS A 27 69.38 -9.00 -46.86
CA LYS A 27 68.66 -7.90 -47.56
C LYS A 27 67.16 -8.22 -47.62
N MET A 28 66.41 -7.74 -46.69
CA MET A 28 64.97 -7.46 -46.87
C MET A 28 64.75 -5.95 -46.85
N LYS A 29 64.30 -5.45 -47.99
CA LYS A 29 63.94 -3.99 -48.17
C LYS A 29 62.69 -3.74 -47.34
N PHE A 30 62.86 -3.31 -46.08
CA PHE A 30 61.80 -2.59 -45.36
C PHE A 30 62.16 -1.11 -45.37
N ASN A 31 61.32 -0.33 -45.90
CA ASN A 31 61.46 1.12 -46.07
C ASN A 31 61.20 1.82 -44.72
N ILE A 32 62.12 1.58 -43.73
CA ILE A 32 62.08 2.12 -42.39
C ILE A 32 62.32 3.63 -42.39
N LYS A 33 63.04 4.18 -43.35
CA LYS A 33 63.37 5.61 -43.45
C LYS A 33 62.13 6.48 -43.75
N SER A 34 61.18 6.01 -44.60
CA SER A 34 60.00 6.76 -44.93
C SER A 34 58.97 6.78 -43.77
N ASN A 35 58.87 5.70 -43.00
CA ASN A 35 57.99 5.64 -41.86
C ASN A 35 58.46 6.50 -40.65
N VAL A 36 59.76 6.56 -40.44
CA VAL A 36 60.37 7.40 -39.39
C VAL A 36 60.19 8.90 -39.68
N ASP A 37 60.33 9.32 -40.93
CA ASP A 37 60.16 10.72 -41.37
C ASP A 37 58.63 11.06 -41.37
N THR A 38 57.74 10.13 -41.70
CA THR A 38 56.31 10.37 -41.62
C THR A 38 55.87 10.49 -40.17
N THR A 39 56.34 9.59 -39.29
CA THR A 39 56.04 9.65 -37.85
C THR A 39 56.64 10.88 -37.20
N ARG A 40 57.81 11.35 -37.61
CA ARG A 40 58.40 12.57 -37.14
C ARG A 40 57.61 13.80 -37.58
N LYS A 41 57.14 13.87 -38.82
CA LYS A 41 56.26 14.94 -39.30
C LYS A 41 54.92 14.95 -38.62
N GLU A 42 54.34 13.75 -38.34
CA GLU A 42 53.12 13.63 -37.57
C GLU A 42 53.29 14.07 -36.11
N ILE A 43 54.43 13.74 -35.47
CA ILE A 43 54.75 14.22 -34.11
C ILE A 43 55.01 15.73 -34.10
N GLU A 44 55.76 16.28 -35.09
CA GLU A 44 55.99 17.75 -35.20
C GLU A 44 54.68 18.49 -35.52
N SER A 45 53.77 17.93 -36.35
CA SER A 45 52.46 18.51 -36.59
C SER A 45 51.56 18.44 -35.36
N ALA A 46 51.59 17.30 -34.61
CA ALA A 46 50.85 17.13 -33.36
C ALA A 46 51.39 18.06 -32.26
N LEU A 47 52.72 18.33 -32.22
CA LEU A 47 53.30 19.30 -31.29
C LEU A 47 52.95 20.75 -31.66
N LYS A 48 52.97 21.12 -32.95
CA LYS A 48 52.48 22.43 -33.42
C LYS A 48 50.97 22.61 -33.14
N ASN A 49 50.16 21.62 -33.42
CA ASN A 49 48.72 21.65 -33.10
C ASN A 49 48.50 21.77 -31.60
N ASN A 50 49.34 21.11 -30.77
CA ASN A 50 49.25 21.20 -29.31
C ASN A 50 49.71 22.56 -28.75
N GLU A 51 50.68 23.24 -29.43
CA GLU A 51 51.06 24.61 -29.10
C GLU A 51 50.04 25.64 -29.56
N GLN A 52 49.44 25.45 -30.72
CA GLN A 52 48.36 26.28 -31.23
C GLN A 52 47.08 26.09 -30.39
N GLU A 53 46.76 24.85 -30.01
CA GLU A 53 45.67 24.52 -29.07
C GLU A 53 45.95 25.11 -27.66
N LYS A 54 47.22 25.18 -27.25
CA LYS A 54 47.63 25.86 -26.01
C LYS A 54 47.48 27.37 -26.09
N GLN A 55 47.84 27.98 -27.22
CA GLN A 55 47.67 29.42 -27.42
C GLN A 55 46.19 29.81 -27.59
N GLU A 56 45.42 29.03 -28.31
CA GLU A 56 43.96 29.19 -28.41
C GLU A 56 43.28 28.93 -27.07
N THR A 57 43.75 27.92 -26.33
CA THR A 57 43.27 27.64 -24.97
C THR A 57 43.67 28.77 -24.02
N GLN A 58 44.88 29.35 -24.14
CA GLN A 58 45.35 30.48 -23.32
C GLN A 58 44.58 31.77 -23.67
N SER A 59 44.34 32.03 -24.97
CA SER A 59 43.51 33.14 -25.45
C SER A 59 42.04 32.97 -25.06
N TYR A 60 41.48 31.75 -25.18
CA TYR A 60 40.17 31.39 -24.74
C TYR A 60 40.01 31.46 -23.22
N LEU A 61 41.06 31.06 -22.45
CA LEU A 61 41.10 31.16 -21.00
C LEU A 61 41.17 32.63 -20.55
N ASN A 62 41.91 33.48 -21.24
CA ASN A 62 41.99 34.91 -20.94
C ASN A 62 40.67 35.66 -21.28
N LYS A 63 40.04 35.34 -22.40
CA LYS A 63 38.68 35.83 -22.76
C LYS A 63 37.59 35.29 -21.79
N LYS A 64 37.76 34.07 -21.30
CA LYS A 64 36.87 33.42 -20.37
C LYS A 64 37.06 33.84 -18.91
N LYS A 65 38.26 34.38 -18.56
CA LYS A 65 38.57 34.81 -17.18
C LYS A 65 37.61 35.91 -16.71
N ASN A 66 37.26 36.88 -17.56
CA ASN A 66 36.35 37.96 -17.22
C ASN A 66 34.87 37.52 -17.17
N ASN A 67 34.45 36.62 -18.07
CA ASN A 67 33.08 36.06 -18.06
C ASN A 67 32.91 34.96 -17.00
N LYS A 68 33.99 34.20 -16.70
CA LYS A 68 33.98 33.09 -15.74
C LYS A 68 33.85 33.56 -14.29
N VAL A 69 34.55 34.67 -13.95
CA VAL A 69 34.43 35.29 -12.62
C VAL A 69 32.98 35.78 -12.37
N LYS A 70 32.34 36.30 -13.41
CA LYS A 70 30.94 36.79 -13.31
C LYS A 70 29.92 35.64 -13.10
N TRP A 71 30.12 34.51 -13.78
CA TRP A 71 29.23 33.36 -13.68
C TRP A 71 29.40 32.55 -12.37
N ASP A 72 30.64 32.36 -11.92
CA ASP A 72 30.94 31.71 -10.66
C ASP A 72 30.40 32.53 -9.46
N ARG A 73 30.49 33.87 -9.53
CA ARG A 73 29.87 34.76 -8.56
C ARG A 73 28.33 34.68 -8.55
N THR A 74 27.72 34.59 -9.72
CA THR A 74 26.28 34.48 -9.84
C THR A 74 25.77 33.18 -9.20
N LYS A 75 26.43 32.05 -9.46
CA LYS A 75 26.11 30.78 -8.82
C LYS A 75 26.25 30.82 -7.31
N TRP A 76 27.32 31.39 -6.83
CA TRP A 76 27.56 31.55 -5.41
C TRP A 76 26.49 32.41 -4.75
N ILE A 77 26.10 33.53 -5.36
CA ILE A 77 24.99 34.38 -4.88
C ILE A 77 23.67 33.60 -4.89
N ILE A 78 23.37 32.86 -5.97
CA ILE A 78 22.13 32.04 -6.04
C ILE A 78 22.14 30.97 -4.93
N SER A 79 23.28 30.32 -4.66
CA SER A 79 23.38 29.34 -3.57
C SER A 79 23.10 29.95 -2.21
N ILE A 80 23.65 31.15 -1.95
CA ILE A 80 23.36 31.88 -0.69
C ILE A 80 21.88 32.23 -0.60
N ILE A 81 21.29 32.77 -1.65
CA ILE A 81 19.89 33.13 -1.69
C ILE A 81 19.00 31.88 -1.44
N LEU A 82 19.32 30.76 -2.09
CA LEU A 82 18.60 29.51 -1.90
C LEU A 82 18.66 29.00 -0.46
N LEU A 83 19.85 29.04 0.15
CA LEU A 83 20.02 28.60 1.53
C LEU A 83 19.36 29.53 2.54
N LEU A 84 19.45 30.85 2.33
CA LEU A 84 18.74 31.83 3.17
C LEU A 84 17.20 31.67 3.02
N ALA A 85 16.71 31.46 1.80
CA ALA A 85 15.31 31.17 1.57
C ALA A 85 14.88 29.88 2.28
N GLY A 86 15.71 28.84 2.29
CA GLY A 86 15.47 27.59 3.04
C GLY A 86 15.40 27.83 4.56
N ILE A 87 16.32 28.63 5.11
CA ILE A 87 16.30 29.01 6.54
C ILE A 87 15.03 29.79 6.88
N ILE A 88 14.64 30.74 6.03
CA ILE A 88 13.40 31.51 6.20
C ILE A 88 12.18 30.59 6.11
N PHE A 89 12.17 29.68 5.11
CA PHE A 89 11.08 28.72 4.93
C PHE A 89 10.86 27.83 6.16
N VAL A 90 11.94 27.27 6.73
CA VAL A 90 11.87 26.50 7.98
C VAL A 90 11.45 27.38 9.14
N GLY A 91 11.94 28.63 9.19
CA GLY A 91 11.56 29.59 10.23
C GLY A 91 10.09 30.00 10.21
N VAL A 92 9.53 30.24 9.03
CA VAL A 92 8.11 30.62 8.86
C VAL A 92 7.18 29.43 9.12
N ASN A 93 7.59 28.22 8.69
CA ASN A 93 6.78 27.02 8.81
C ASN A 93 7.13 26.18 10.07
N ASN A 94 7.76 26.77 11.07
CA ASN A 94 8.14 26.07 12.29
C ASN A 94 6.92 25.52 13.07
N GLY A 95 5.74 26.12 12.90
CA GLY A 95 4.48 25.61 13.45
C GLY A 95 4.13 24.18 12.99
N LEU A 96 4.74 23.67 11.89
CA LEU A 96 4.60 22.27 11.44
C LEU A 96 5.50 21.30 12.24
N ALA A 97 6.36 21.80 13.13
CA ALA A 97 7.32 20.96 13.86
C ALA A 97 6.72 20.30 15.13
N TYR A 98 5.43 20.05 15.14
CA TYR A 98 4.81 19.24 16.18
C TYR A 98 4.97 17.75 15.88
N SER A 99 5.26 16.98 16.93
CA SER A 99 5.34 15.51 16.90
C SER A 99 4.56 14.94 18.06
N THR A 100 3.94 13.80 17.86
CA THR A 100 3.19 13.10 18.88
C THR A 100 4.01 11.94 19.44
N VAL A 101 4.10 11.83 20.76
CA VAL A 101 4.71 10.69 21.45
C VAL A 101 3.66 10.06 22.34
N ARG A 102 3.48 8.75 22.17
CA ARG A 102 2.66 7.95 23.06
C ARG A 102 3.55 7.21 24.06
N THR A 103 3.33 7.45 25.34
CA THR A 103 4.01 6.77 26.46
C THR A 103 3.00 5.93 27.20
N GLY A 104 3.36 4.71 27.56
CA GLY A 104 2.47 3.81 28.29
C GLY A 104 2.67 2.37 27.89
N HIS A 105 1.92 1.46 28.48
CA HIS A 105 1.99 0.04 28.19
C HIS A 105 1.13 -0.31 26.97
N LYS A 106 1.60 -1.23 26.14
CA LYS A 106 0.91 -1.64 24.90
C LYS A 106 0.02 -2.88 25.06
N LYS A 107 0.28 -3.74 26.05
CA LYS A 107 -0.50 -4.95 26.36
C LYS A 107 -0.40 -5.30 27.83
N TYR A 108 -1.47 -5.84 28.42
CA TYR A 108 -1.52 -6.29 29.80
C TYR A 108 -2.06 -7.72 29.87
N GLU A 109 -1.20 -8.70 29.97
CA GLU A 109 -1.56 -10.11 30.13
C GLU A 109 -1.74 -10.51 31.61
N ASP A 110 -1.12 -9.77 32.57
CA ASP A 110 -1.09 -10.11 34.02
C ASP A 110 -1.61 -8.95 34.89
N ALA A 111 -2.62 -8.22 34.43
CA ALA A 111 -3.13 -7.05 35.15
C ALA A 111 -4.14 -7.46 36.24
N LYS A 112 -4.00 -6.86 37.44
CA LYS A 112 -4.99 -6.96 38.51
C LYS A 112 -6.05 -5.87 38.36
N VAL A 113 -7.28 -6.15 38.76
CA VAL A 113 -8.40 -5.19 38.77
C VAL A 113 -8.67 -4.71 40.18
N TYR A 114 -8.81 -3.39 40.32
CA TYR A 114 -9.33 -2.75 41.51
C TYR A 114 -10.67 -2.08 41.20
N TYR A 115 -11.72 -2.63 41.81
CA TYR A 115 -13.08 -2.09 41.64
C TYR A 115 -13.26 -0.81 42.45
N LEU A 116 -13.84 0.19 41.83
CA LEU A 116 -14.04 1.51 42.42
C LEU A 116 -15.37 1.55 43.21
N LYS A 117 -15.41 2.37 44.27
CA LYS A 117 -16.62 2.80 44.96
C LYS A 117 -17.05 4.18 44.47
N SER A 118 -18.28 4.62 44.81
CA SER A 118 -18.81 5.90 44.33
C SER A 118 -17.95 7.14 44.69
N ASP A 119 -17.16 7.01 45.74
CA ASP A 119 -16.26 8.05 46.29
C ASP A 119 -14.78 7.68 46.12
N SER A 120 -14.49 6.61 45.41
CA SER A 120 -13.13 6.15 45.19
C SER A 120 -12.30 7.17 44.42
N LYS A 121 -11.11 7.42 44.95
CA LYS A 121 -10.10 8.29 44.35
C LYS A 121 -8.84 7.50 44.05
N CYS A 122 -8.54 7.32 42.77
CA CYS A 122 -7.29 6.72 42.34
C CYS A 122 -6.31 7.82 41.95
N THR A 123 -5.05 7.66 42.31
CA THR A 123 -3.99 8.57 41.86
C THR A 123 -2.86 7.79 41.22
N GLN A 124 -2.27 8.37 40.16
CA GLN A 124 -1.06 7.85 39.53
C GLN A 124 -0.08 8.99 39.29
N GLU A 125 1.06 8.92 39.93
CA GLU A 125 2.15 9.87 39.68
C GLU A 125 2.85 9.50 38.37
N PHE A 126 3.01 10.45 37.47
CA PHE A 126 3.64 10.24 36.18
C PHE A 126 4.62 11.37 35.83
N LYS A 127 5.59 11.04 35.00
CA LYS A 127 6.63 11.97 34.54
C LYS A 127 6.18 12.71 33.30
N GLY A 128 6.24 14.03 33.33
CA GLY A 128 5.90 14.87 32.21
C GLY A 128 6.91 14.76 31.07
N TYR A 129 6.40 14.98 29.87
CA TYR A 129 7.18 15.19 28.64
C TYR A 129 7.05 16.66 28.23
N ASP A 130 8.11 17.26 27.64
CA ASP A 130 8.01 18.63 27.13
C ASP A 130 6.94 18.72 26.06
N GLY A 131 5.83 19.39 26.37
CA GLY A 131 4.74 19.54 25.44
C GLY A 131 3.39 19.64 26.10
N THR A 132 2.38 19.32 25.34
CA THR A 132 0.98 19.37 25.74
C THR A 132 0.44 17.96 25.83
N LEU A 133 -0.12 17.59 26.97
CA LEU A 133 -0.86 16.33 27.14
C LEU A 133 -2.26 16.52 26.56
N GLU A 134 -2.53 15.90 25.43
CA GLU A 134 -3.81 16.04 24.71
C GLU A 134 -4.77 14.90 24.99
N ASP A 135 -4.24 13.69 25.10
CA ASP A 135 -5.03 12.49 25.28
C ASP A 135 -4.43 11.60 26.36
N MET A 136 -5.30 10.95 27.11
CA MET A 136 -4.93 9.95 28.11
C MET A 136 -5.88 8.76 28.02
N SER A 137 -5.34 7.57 28.11
CA SER A 137 -6.14 6.35 28.03
C SER A 137 -5.93 5.53 29.30
N ILE A 138 -7.01 5.01 29.85
CA ILE A 138 -6.99 4.15 31.02
C ILE A 138 -7.52 2.77 30.65
N TYR A 139 -6.84 1.73 31.14
CA TYR A 139 -7.27 0.36 30.95
C TYR A 139 -8.30 -0.01 32.01
N ILE A 140 -9.54 -0.31 31.60
CA ILE A 140 -10.72 -0.35 32.45
C ILE A 140 -11.35 -1.73 32.44
N ASP A 141 -11.90 -2.15 33.59
CA ASP A 141 -12.84 -3.26 33.69
C ASP A 141 -14.27 -2.73 33.91
N ASN A 142 -15.19 -3.15 33.07
CA ASN A 142 -16.61 -2.88 33.21
C ASN A 142 -17.35 -4.22 33.23
N GLN A 143 -17.55 -4.80 34.39
CA GLN A 143 -18.30 -6.07 34.54
C GLN A 143 -19.80 -5.90 34.37
N GLY A 144 -20.32 -4.70 34.35
CA GLY A 144 -21.76 -4.43 34.19
C GLY A 144 -22.06 -4.06 32.74
N ARG A 145 -22.65 -4.96 31.99
CA ARG A 145 -23.10 -4.74 30.59
C ARG A 145 -24.18 -3.67 30.45
N GLU A 146 -24.81 -3.24 31.53
CA GLU A 146 -25.84 -2.21 31.52
C GLU A 146 -25.38 -0.98 32.31
N SER A 147 -25.33 0.12 31.60
CA SER A 147 -25.38 1.51 32.02
C SER A 147 -25.09 1.75 33.51
N SER A 148 -23.84 1.78 33.87
CA SER A 148 -23.48 2.57 35.03
C SER A 148 -23.83 4.03 34.68
N LYS A 149 -24.87 4.57 35.28
CA LYS A 149 -25.10 6.03 35.24
C LYS A 149 -23.93 6.68 35.94
N GLY A 150 -23.51 7.84 35.47
CA GLY A 150 -22.38 8.55 36.01
C GLY A 150 -21.25 8.73 35.02
N SER A 151 -20.19 9.38 35.46
CA SER A 151 -19.04 9.74 34.63
C SER A 151 -17.74 9.39 35.34
N MET A 152 -16.72 9.02 34.58
CA MET A 152 -15.34 9.00 35.05
C MET A 152 -14.69 10.34 34.73
N ILE A 153 -14.06 10.93 35.73
CA ILE A 153 -13.39 12.22 35.65
C ILE A 153 -11.89 11.95 35.79
N LEU A 154 -11.14 12.54 34.90
CA LEU A 154 -9.69 12.57 34.92
C LEU A 154 -9.22 14.00 35.17
N THR A 155 -8.44 14.20 36.21
CA THR A 155 -7.84 15.48 36.54
C THR A 155 -6.32 15.34 36.62
N VAL A 156 -5.60 16.21 35.95
CA VAL A 156 -4.14 16.29 36.01
C VAL A 156 -3.79 17.48 36.93
N VAL A 157 -3.00 17.24 37.95
CA VAL A 157 -2.53 18.25 38.87
C VAL A 157 -1.00 18.32 38.92
N ASP A 158 -0.48 19.51 39.23
CA ASP A 158 0.96 19.71 39.45
C ASP A 158 1.37 19.24 40.87
N LYS A 159 2.65 19.40 41.18
CA LYS A 159 3.23 19.03 42.48
C LYS A 159 2.65 19.80 43.68
N ASP A 160 2.08 20.99 43.42
CA ASP A 160 1.51 21.87 44.43
C ASP A 160 -0.02 21.64 44.57
N GLY A 161 -0.57 20.70 43.79
CA GLY A 161 -1.97 20.30 43.78
C GLY A 161 -2.87 21.19 42.91
N ASN A 162 -2.30 22.11 42.12
CA ASN A 162 -3.08 22.95 41.21
C ASN A 162 -3.56 22.14 40.00
N GLU A 163 -4.82 22.28 39.65
CA GLU A 163 -5.42 21.64 38.48
C GLU A 163 -4.86 22.25 37.18
N LEU A 164 -4.34 21.38 36.30
CA LEU A 164 -3.80 21.75 35.01
C LEU A 164 -4.76 21.45 33.85
N ALA A 165 -5.45 20.30 33.95
CA ALA A 165 -6.44 19.87 32.97
C ALA A 165 -7.41 18.87 33.60
N THR A 166 -8.65 18.93 33.16
CA THR A 166 -9.68 17.98 33.55
C THR A 166 -10.51 17.55 32.31
N THR A 167 -11.00 16.33 32.33
CA THR A 167 -11.93 15.81 31.33
C THR A 167 -12.82 14.77 31.96
N SER A 168 -14.00 14.59 31.41
CA SER A 168 -14.94 13.57 31.88
C SER A 168 -15.54 12.78 30.72
N LYS A 169 -15.91 11.52 31.01
CA LYS A 169 -16.59 10.67 30.05
C LYS A 169 -17.66 9.84 30.74
N PRO A 170 -18.87 9.70 30.14
CA PRO A 170 -19.90 8.85 30.69
C PRO A 170 -19.39 7.41 30.87
N LEU A 171 -19.72 6.74 31.97
CA LEU A 171 -19.39 5.34 32.20
C LEU A 171 -20.15 4.42 31.23
N THR A 172 -21.30 4.86 30.72
CA THR A 172 -22.06 4.18 29.66
C THR A 172 -21.19 4.05 28.40
N GLY A 173 -21.02 2.81 27.92
CA GLY A 173 -20.22 2.53 26.72
C GLY A 173 -18.71 2.40 26.97
N MET A 174 -18.24 2.47 28.20
CA MET A 174 -16.86 2.09 28.54
C MET A 174 -16.72 0.59 28.60
N LYS A 175 -15.70 0.04 27.95
CA LYS A 175 -15.55 -1.41 27.66
C LYS A 175 -14.56 -2.08 28.59
N THR A 176 -14.87 -3.31 28.98
CA THR A 176 -13.99 -4.19 29.78
C THR A 176 -12.72 -4.53 29.02
N ARG A 177 -11.60 -4.60 29.70
CA ARG A 177 -10.25 -4.96 29.22
C ARG A 177 -9.80 -4.13 28.01
N LYS A 178 -10.12 -2.83 28.04
CA LYS A 178 -9.74 -1.91 26.96
C LYS A 178 -9.26 -0.57 27.50
N TYR A 179 -8.45 0.09 26.68
CA TYR A 179 -8.12 1.48 26.89
C TYR A 179 -9.30 2.36 26.53
N THR A 180 -9.85 3.07 27.51
CA THR A 180 -10.79 4.15 27.26
C THR A 180 -10.01 5.45 27.09
N HIS A 181 -10.18 6.09 25.93
CA HIS A 181 -9.53 7.35 25.59
C HIS A 181 -10.25 8.54 26.17
N PHE A 182 -9.51 9.47 26.74
CA PHE A 182 -9.99 10.74 27.31
C PHE A 182 -9.18 11.87 26.69
N THR A 183 -9.85 12.71 25.90
CA THR A 183 -9.26 13.88 25.28
C THR A 183 -9.52 15.09 26.16
N PHE A 184 -8.51 15.90 26.45
CA PHE A 184 -8.64 17.10 27.25
C PHE A 184 -9.06 18.29 26.38
N GLU A 185 -10.21 18.92 26.69
CA GLU A 185 -10.65 20.13 25.97
C GLU A 185 -9.64 21.27 26.09
N LYS A 186 -9.00 21.36 27.27
CA LYS A 186 -7.88 22.27 27.54
C LYS A 186 -6.65 21.44 27.88
N PRO A 187 -5.81 21.13 26.89
CA PRO A 187 -4.63 20.30 27.09
C PRO A 187 -3.64 20.90 28.11
N ALA A 188 -3.09 20.06 28.99
CA ALA A 188 -2.13 20.46 30.00
C ALA A 188 -0.73 20.68 29.43
N LYS A 189 -0.13 21.84 29.65
CA LYS A 189 1.29 22.07 29.34
C LYS A 189 2.15 21.48 30.45
N LEU A 190 2.94 20.45 30.08
CA LEU A 190 3.83 19.76 31.02
C LEU A 190 5.29 20.07 30.69
N LYS A 191 6.16 19.95 31.71
CA LYS A 191 7.60 20.08 31.55
C LYS A 191 8.28 18.71 31.66
N ARG A 192 9.31 18.53 30.90
CA ARG A 192 10.06 17.27 30.86
C ARG A 192 10.74 17.02 32.22
N ASN A 193 10.62 15.78 32.70
CA ASN A 193 11.20 15.29 33.94
C ASN A 193 10.56 15.87 35.23
N GLU A 194 9.58 16.73 35.17
CA GLU A 194 8.74 17.09 36.33
C GLU A 194 7.69 15.99 36.56
N TYR A 195 7.24 15.82 37.81
CA TYR A 195 6.22 14.85 38.17
C TYR A 195 4.88 15.54 38.35
N TYR A 196 3.85 14.88 37.84
CA TYR A 196 2.44 15.28 37.87
C TYR A 196 1.61 14.13 38.41
N THR A 197 0.44 14.43 38.93
CA THR A 197 -0.48 13.39 39.43
C THR A 197 -1.75 13.39 38.62
N LEU A 198 -2.07 12.22 38.06
CA LEU A 198 -3.39 11.92 37.51
C LEU A 198 -4.30 11.50 38.66
N ILE A 199 -5.45 12.13 38.75
CA ILE A 199 -6.54 11.78 39.66
C ILE A 199 -7.66 11.16 38.82
N ILE A 200 -8.14 10.01 39.20
CA ILE A 200 -9.24 9.31 38.55
C ILE A 200 -10.35 9.17 39.59
N GLN A 201 -11.54 9.66 39.28
CA GLN A 201 -12.73 9.63 40.14
C GLN A 201 -13.95 9.25 39.31
N CYS A 202 -14.93 8.63 39.98
CA CYS A 202 -16.25 8.38 39.37
C CYS A 202 -17.29 9.19 40.14
N GLU A 203 -18.10 9.96 39.40
CA GLU A 203 -19.24 10.73 39.96
C GLU A 203 -20.56 10.12 39.52
N ASP A 204 -21.54 10.13 40.42
CA ASP A 204 -22.91 9.64 40.21
C ASP A 204 -23.00 8.19 39.70
N ALA A 205 -22.00 7.40 39.98
CA ALA A 205 -21.92 6.02 39.49
C ALA A 205 -22.98 5.13 40.16
N TYR A 206 -23.86 4.56 39.36
CA TYR A 206 -24.79 3.53 39.80
C TYR A 206 -24.08 2.17 39.73
N ASN A 207 -24.04 1.42 40.84
CA ASN A 207 -23.27 0.17 41.01
C ASN A 207 -21.75 0.32 40.76
N PRO A 208 -21.05 1.20 41.48
CA PRO A 208 -19.62 1.45 41.29
C PRO A 208 -18.73 0.20 41.47
N GLN A 209 -19.18 -0.79 42.23
CA GLN A 209 -18.44 -2.05 42.49
C GLN A 209 -18.24 -2.94 41.25
N LYS A 210 -18.86 -2.61 40.13
CA LYS A 210 -18.69 -3.32 38.86
C LYS A 210 -17.77 -2.62 37.88
N PHE A 211 -17.20 -1.49 38.28
CA PHE A 211 -16.31 -0.69 37.46
C PHE A 211 -14.94 -0.63 38.13
N GLY A 212 -13.89 -0.96 37.40
CA GLY A 212 -12.55 -1.03 37.93
C GLY A 212 -11.48 -0.48 37.00
N VAL A 213 -10.34 -0.16 37.57
CA VAL A 213 -9.12 0.18 36.85
C VAL A 213 -8.13 -0.99 36.97
N TYR A 214 -7.47 -1.29 35.88
CA TYR A 214 -6.39 -2.26 35.87
C TYR A 214 -5.09 -1.66 36.39
N THR A 215 -4.34 -2.49 37.13
CA THR A 215 -2.96 -2.18 37.53
C THR A 215 -2.00 -3.19 36.94
N THR A 216 -0.74 -2.84 36.83
CA THR A 216 0.33 -3.66 36.26
C THR A 216 1.63 -3.42 36.99
N ASP A 217 2.44 -4.46 37.14
CA ASP A 217 3.80 -4.44 37.66
C ASP A 217 4.88 -4.23 36.57
N LYS A 218 4.46 -4.21 35.28
CA LYS A 218 5.41 -3.99 34.16
C LYS A 218 6.10 -2.65 34.28
N ASN A 219 7.41 -2.68 34.11
CA ASN A 219 8.25 -1.49 34.26
C ASN A 219 7.95 -0.41 33.20
N ASN A 220 7.59 0.78 33.67
CA ASN A 220 7.40 1.96 32.84
C ASN A 220 8.12 3.14 33.48
N SER A 221 9.13 3.66 32.80
CA SER A 221 9.96 4.77 33.28
C SER A 221 9.21 6.12 33.42
N TYR A 222 8.02 6.23 32.86
CA TYR A 222 7.18 7.44 32.98
C TYR A 222 6.19 7.39 34.13
N LEU A 223 5.93 6.22 34.72
CA LEU A 223 5.01 6.03 35.82
C LEU A 223 5.78 5.75 37.11
N LYS A 224 5.40 6.39 38.21
CA LYS A 224 6.10 6.24 39.51
C LYS A 224 5.20 5.49 40.49
N SER A 225 4.51 6.16 41.34
CA SER A 225 3.67 5.54 42.36
C SER A 225 2.20 5.83 42.13
N GLY A 226 1.35 4.90 42.52
CA GLY A 226 -0.10 5.08 42.47
C GLY A 226 -0.72 4.79 43.83
N THR A 227 -1.94 5.33 44.03
CA THR A 227 -2.77 5.04 45.20
C THR A 227 -4.20 4.74 44.78
N ILE A 228 -4.88 3.93 45.58
CA ILE A 228 -6.32 3.68 45.48
C ILE A 228 -6.92 3.91 46.84
N ASP A 229 -7.86 4.85 46.94
CA ASP A 229 -8.47 5.28 48.22
C ASP A 229 -7.46 5.64 49.32
N GLY A 230 -6.37 6.31 48.90
CA GLY A 230 -5.29 6.71 49.81
C GLY A 230 -4.31 5.57 50.18
N GLN A 231 -4.60 4.33 49.83
CA GLN A 231 -3.67 3.20 50.02
C GLN A 231 -2.70 3.10 48.85
N LYS A 232 -1.39 3.06 49.19
CA LYS A 232 -0.35 2.95 48.16
C LYS A 232 -0.39 1.56 47.51
N LEU A 233 -0.28 1.54 46.19
CA LEU A 233 -0.13 0.28 45.46
C LEU A 233 1.15 -0.43 45.86
N ALA A 234 1.20 -1.75 45.69
CA ALA A 234 2.38 -2.56 45.98
C ALA A 234 3.62 -2.05 45.23
N ASP A 235 4.81 -2.33 45.76
CA ASP A 235 6.07 -1.90 45.13
C ASP A 235 6.15 -2.43 43.66
N GLY A 236 6.31 -1.51 42.73
CA GLY A 236 6.34 -1.80 41.31
C GLY A 236 4.97 -1.73 40.59
N GLU A 237 3.88 -1.82 41.33
CA GLU A 237 2.52 -1.81 40.78
C GLU A 237 2.08 -0.37 40.42
N LYS A 238 1.42 -0.18 39.26
CA LYS A 238 0.98 1.10 38.71
C LYS A 238 -0.37 0.98 38.03
N ILE A 239 -1.17 2.03 38.01
CA ILE A 239 -2.40 2.05 37.21
C ILE A 239 -2.03 1.97 35.72
N ALA A 240 -2.76 1.15 35.00
CA ALA A 240 -2.54 0.91 33.57
C ALA A 240 -3.04 2.07 32.72
N ILE A 241 -2.18 3.03 32.47
CA ILE A 241 -2.47 4.23 31.66
C ILE A 241 -1.54 4.34 30.44
N SER A 242 -2.06 4.96 29.39
CA SER A 242 -1.29 5.39 28.22
C SER A 242 -1.53 6.89 28.04
N MET A 243 -0.48 7.63 27.72
CA MET A 243 -0.52 9.09 27.57
C MET A 243 -0.03 9.48 26.21
N GLU A 244 -0.72 10.43 25.56
CA GLU A 244 -0.31 10.97 24.27
C GLU A 244 0.07 12.44 24.44
N PHE A 245 1.34 12.73 24.18
CA PHE A 245 1.89 14.08 24.27
C PHE A 245 2.13 14.64 22.89
N GLN A 246 1.57 15.80 22.62
CA GLN A 246 1.99 16.62 21.50
C GLN A 246 3.10 17.56 21.96
N PHE A 247 4.24 17.49 21.33
CA PHE A 247 5.37 18.34 21.65
C PHE A 247 5.95 19.00 20.43
N TYR A 248 6.48 20.19 20.65
CA TYR A 248 7.17 20.93 19.62
C TYR A 248 8.59 20.34 19.45
N ASN A 249 8.86 19.76 18.29
CA ASN A 249 10.11 19.03 18.04
C ASN A 249 11.28 19.98 17.77
N THR A 250 11.72 20.65 18.83
CA THR A 250 12.88 21.57 18.75
C THR A 250 14.16 20.85 18.30
N GLY A 251 14.29 19.55 18.57
CA GLY A 251 15.43 18.73 18.13
C GLY A 251 15.51 18.63 16.62
N ALA A 252 14.38 18.31 15.98
CA ALA A 252 14.30 18.25 14.52
C ALA A 252 14.59 19.60 13.87
N LEU A 253 14.00 20.68 14.40
CA LEU A 253 14.25 22.04 13.91
C LEU A 253 15.73 22.42 14.03
N ARG A 254 16.39 22.12 15.15
CA ARG A 254 17.84 22.37 15.32
C ARG A 254 18.66 21.65 14.28
N ILE A 255 18.31 20.40 13.93
CA ILE A 255 19.02 19.63 12.89
C ILE A 255 18.76 20.26 11.51
N MET A 256 17.52 20.64 11.18
CA MET A 256 17.19 21.29 9.91
C MET A 256 17.94 22.62 9.76
N PHE A 257 17.90 23.49 10.76
CA PHE A 257 18.68 24.74 10.77
C PHE A 257 20.18 24.45 10.74
N GLY A 258 20.64 23.45 11.49
CA GLY A 258 22.04 23.02 11.50
C GLY A 258 22.54 22.61 10.11
N MET A 259 21.78 21.81 9.37
CA MET A 259 22.11 21.39 8.00
C MET A 259 22.15 22.60 7.04
N LEU A 260 21.15 23.46 7.09
CA LEU A 260 21.08 24.66 6.24
C LEU A 260 22.21 25.64 6.55
N ILE A 261 22.51 25.88 7.83
CA ILE A 261 23.58 26.74 8.28
C ILE A 261 24.94 26.15 7.92
N LEU A 262 25.16 24.83 8.13
CA LEU A 262 26.40 24.17 7.71
C LEU A 262 26.62 24.27 6.21
N SER A 263 25.56 24.11 5.41
CA SER A 263 25.59 24.30 3.96
C SER A 263 25.91 25.76 3.61
N LEU A 264 25.33 26.72 4.33
CA LEU A 264 25.61 28.13 4.14
C LEU A 264 27.07 28.45 4.48
N ILE A 265 27.58 27.93 5.60
CA ILE A 265 29.00 28.07 6.00
C ILE A 265 29.89 27.45 4.91
N PHE A 266 29.57 26.25 4.45
CA PHE A 266 30.31 25.58 3.37
C PHE A 266 30.36 26.46 2.10
N VAL A 267 29.25 27.07 1.72
CA VAL A 267 29.20 27.99 0.55
C VAL A 267 30.00 29.25 0.78
N LEU A 268 30.06 29.75 2.00
CA LEU A 268 30.85 30.98 2.37
C LEU A 268 32.36 30.73 2.47
N VAL A 269 32.79 29.46 2.61
CA VAL A 269 34.24 29.17 2.70
C VAL A 269 34.93 29.54 1.38
N PRO A 270 35.99 30.36 1.44
CA PRO A 270 36.68 30.79 0.24
C PRO A 270 37.66 29.70 -0.26
N PHE A 271 37.12 28.58 -0.75
CA PHE A 271 37.92 27.43 -1.20
C PHE A 271 39.00 27.80 -2.23
N GLY A 272 38.74 28.77 -3.11
CA GLY A 272 39.72 29.23 -4.08
C GLY A 272 40.96 29.88 -3.45
N VAL A 273 40.78 30.65 -2.36
CA VAL A 273 41.89 31.26 -1.62
C VAL A 273 42.67 30.20 -0.85
N ILE A 274 41.97 29.26 -0.24
CA ILE A 274 42.60 28.14 0.50
C ILE A 274 43.39 27.26 -0.49
N GLU A 275 42.85 26.96 -1.64
CA GLU A 275 43.45 26.20 -2.74
C GLU A 275 44.75 26.88 -3.21
N GLU A 276 44.71 28.19 -3.45
CA GLU A 276 45.87 28.95 -3.89
C GLU A 276 46.98 28.94 -2.84
N LYS A 277 46.69 29.23 -1.58
CA LYS A 277 47.64 29.18 -0.48
C LYS A 277 48.25 27.79 -0.29
N PHE A 278 47.42 26.73 -0.34
CA PHE A 278 47.86 25.35 -0.22
C PHE A 278 48.78 24.94 -1.36
N ASN A 279 48.37 25.25 -2.61
CA ASN A 279 49.13 24.91 -3.79
C ASN A 279 50.51 25.63 -3.84
N LYS A 280 50.54 26.89 -3.41
CA LYS A 280 51.80 27.63 -3.25
C LYS A 280 52.73 27.01 -2.18
N LYS A 281 52.16 26.66 -1.01
CA LYS A 281 52.94 26.14 0.13
C LYS A 281 53.55 24.76 -0.15
N PHE A 282 52.79 23.88 -0.83
CA PHE A 282 53.17 22.49 -1.06
C PHE A 282 53.64 22.19 -2.49
N ASN A 283 53.79 23.20 -3.34
CA ASN A 283 54.11 23.07 -4.75
C ASN A 283 53.26 22.00 -5.49
N LYS A 284 51.98 22.00 -5.20
CA LYS A 284 50.97 21.05 -5.73
C LYS A 284 49.93 21.80 -6.58
N ASN A 285 49.27 21.09 -7.47
CA ASN A 285 48.19 21.64 -8.28
C ASN A 285 46.92 20.90 -7.98
N ILE A 286 46.41 21.06 -6.75
CA ILE A 286 45.20 20.43 -6.26
C ILE A 286 44.02 21.40 -6.44
N SER A 287 42.90 20.92 -6.91
CA SER A 287 41.64 21.68 -6.96
C SER A 287 40.67 21.16 -5.92
N LEU A 288 40.47 21.90 -4.86
CA LEU A 288 39.52 21.57 -3.78
C LEU A 288 38.07 21.51 -4.30
N ASP A 289 37.70 22.45 -5.16
CA ASP A 289 36.41 22.44 -5.83
C ASP A 289 36.12 21.11 -6.57
N LYS A 290 37.19 20.55 -7.21
CA LYS A 290 37.04 19.26 -7.91
C LYS A 290 36.84 18.10 -6.97
N ILE A 291 37.62 18.10 -5.90
CA ILE A 291 37.54 17.02 -4.90
C ILE A 291 36.17 17.06 -4.24
N LEU A 292 35.77 18.22 -3.74
CA LEU A 292 34.48 18.38 -3.07
C LEU A 292 33.28 18.06 -3.99
N SER A 293 33.32 18.56 -5.24
CA SER A 293 32.26 18.23 -6.23
C SER A 293 32.17 16.72 -6.52
N ARG A 294 33.32 16.01 -6.53
CA ARG A 294 33.35 14.56 -6.69
C ARG A 294 32.81 13.84 -5.45
N ILE A 295 33.26 14.26 -4.26
CA ILE A 295 32.77 13.68 -2.99
C ILE A 295 31.26 13.82 -2.90
N LEU A 296 30.71 15.02 -3.09
CA LEU A 296 29.28 15.27 -3.03
C LEU A 296 28.50 14.52 -4.14
N PHE A 297 29.09 14.37 -5.34
CA PHE A 297 28.51 13.57 -6.41
C PHE A 297 28.35 12.10 -5.98
N TRP A 298 29.40 11.49 -5.39
CA TRP A 298 29.31 10.11 -4.95
C TRP A 298 28.48 9.89 -3.67
N VAL A 299 28.34 10.92 -2.84
CA VAL A 299 27.52 10.88 -1.62
C VAL A 299 26.04 11.17 -1.94
N SER A 300 25.75 11.82 -3.07
CA SER A 300 24.36 12.23 -3.40
C SER A 300 23.31 11.13 -3.35
N PRO A 301 23.57 9.85 -3.74
CA PRO A 301 22.61 8.76 -3.58
C PRO A 301 22.23 8.48 -2.12
N ILE A 302 23.20 8.59 -1.20
CA ILE A 302 22.97 8.41 0.23
C ILE A 302 22.11 9.57 0.77
N VAL A 303 22.40 10.81 0.36
CA VAL A 303 21.58 11.97 0.73
C VAL A 303 20.16 11.83 0.22
N ALA A 304 19.98 11.40 -1.03
CA ALA A 304 18.66 11.16 -1.61
C ALA A 304 17.91 10.04 -0.87
N TYR A 305 18.60 8.98 -0.47
CA TYR A 305 18.00 7.90 0.33
C TYR A 305 17.46 8.44 1.66
N PHE A 306 18.27 9.18 2.44
CA PHE A 306 17.80 9.79 3.69
C PHE A 306 16.63 10.75 3.47
N MET A 307 16.68 11.57 2.44
CA MET A 307 15.61 12.51 2.10
C MET A 307 14.30 11.79 1.78
N VAL A 308 14.34 10.73 0.99
CA VAL A 308 13.17 9.97 0.55
C VAL A 308 12.57 9.17 1.72
N GLU A 309 13.40 8.43 2.44
CA GLU A 309 12.91 7.60 3.55
C GLU A 309 12.44 8.44 4.74
N SER A 310 12.91 9.68 4.88
CA SER A 310 12.44 10.60 5.92
C SER A 310 10.98 11.03 5.75
N LEU A 311 10.42 10.92 4.55
CA LEU A 311 8.99 11.13 4.30
C LEU A 311 8.12 9.97 4.78
N LEU A 312 8.69 8.78 5.01
CA LEU A 312 8.00 7.62 5.57
C LEU A 312 8.23 7.47 7.08
N SER A 313 9.38 7.90 7.57
CA SER A 313 9.78 7.75 8.98
C SER A 313 10.61 8.95 9.42
N PHE A 314 10.18 9.61 10.48
CA PHE A 314 10.86 10.78 11.04
C PHE A 314 12.09 10.41 11.89
N THR A 315 12.39 9.15 12.09
CA THR A 315 13.46 8.68 12.97
C THR A 315 14.71 8.33 12.17
N VAL A 316 15.80 9.06 12.40
CA VAL A 316 17.09 8.86 11.71
C VAL A 316 17.71 7.49 12.00
N GLY A 317 17.53 6.98 13.22
CA GLY A 317 18.09 5.69 13.65
C GLY A 317 17.67 4.52 12.76
N PRO A 318 16.37 4.23 12.61
CA PRO A 318 15.89 3.17 11.75
C PRO A 318 16.30 3.33 10.27
N ILE A 319 16.35 4.57 9.75
CA ILE A 319 16.83 4.82 8.38
C ILE A 319 18.31 4.46 8.26
N LEU A 320 19.11 4.82 9.27
CA LEU A 320 20.53 4.50 9.30
C LEU A 320 20.78 2.98 9.41
N GLU A 321 20.02 2.30 10.24
CA GLU A 321 20.09 0.84 10.38
C GLU A 321 19.71 0.14 9.08
N SER A 322 18.63 0.58 8.41
CA SER A 322 18.18 0.03 7.14
C SER A 322 19.21 0.19 6.02
N LEU A 323 20.00 1.26 6.02
CA LEU A 323 21.05 1.54 5.03
C LEU A 323 22.09 0.40 4.94
N PHE A 324 22.41 -0.26 6.07
CA PHE A 324 23.39 -1.34 6.13
C PHE A 324 22.80 -2.73 5.89
N THR A 325 21.53 -2.81 5.53
CA THR A 325 20.89 -4.05 5.12
C THR A 325 21.08 -4.31 3.62
N VAL A 326 20.86 -5.57 3.18
CA VAL A 326 20.85 -5.90 1.74
C VAL A 326 19.82 -5.05 1.00
N ARG A 327 18.65 -4.81 1.60
CA ARG A 327 17.58 -3.97 1.04
C ARG A 327 18.01 -2.51 0.90
N GLY A 328 18.65 -1.96 1.91
CA GLY A 328 19.21 -0.61 1.86
C GLY A 328 20.27 -0.46 0.75
N LEU A 329 21.19 -1.44 0.64
CA LEU A 329 22.17 -1.46 -0.41
C LEU A 329 21.55 -1.49 -1.82
N LEU A 330 20.50 -2.31 -2.02
CA LEU A 330 19.78 -2.37 -3.29
C LEU A 330 19.08 -1.04 -3.62
N ASN A 331 18.49 -0.36 -2.65
CA ASN A 331 17.98 1.01 -2.84
C ASN A 331 19.10 1.94 -3.31
N ILE A 332 20.24 1.96 -2.63
CA ILE A 332 21.37 2.82 -2.99
C ILE A 332 21.86 2.54 -4.42
N ILE A 333 21.90 1.28 -4.85
CA ILE A 333 22.25 0.92 -6.23
C ILE A 333 21.27 1.56 -7.22
N ILE A 334 19.96 1.55 -6.93
CA ILE A 334 18.95 2.18 -7.80
C ILE A 334 19.19 3.70 -7.86
N TYR A 335 19.46 4.37 -6.74
CA TYR A 335 19.80 5.79 -6.74
C TYR A 335 21.06 6.09 -7.57
N TYR A 336 22.09 5.22 -7.52
CA TYR A 336 23.25 5.35 -8.40
C TYR A 336 22.89 5.20 -9.88
N ILE A 337 22.01 4.28 -10.24
CA ILE A 337 21.51 4.13 -11.62
C ILE A 337 20.87 5.44 -12.08
N VAL A 338 19.97 6.02 -11.27
CA VAL A 338 19.32 7.30 -11.58
C VAL A 338 20.34 8.45 -11.69
N LEU A 339 21.32 8.51 -10.78
CA LEU A 339 22.40 9.48 -10.85
C LEU A 339 23.17 9.37 -12.17
N PHE A 340 23.51 8.16 -12.60
CA PHE A 340 24.27 7.96 -13.84
C PHE A 340 23.44 8.23 -15.08
N VAL A 341 22.10 8.00 -15.06
CA VAL A 341 21.20 8.46 -16.12
C VAL A 341 21.27 9.97 -16.27
N PHE A 342 21.12 10.74 -15.19
CA PHE A 342 21.26 12.19 -15.24
C PHE A 342 22.68 12.63 -15.61
N PHE A 343 23.70 11.87 -15.20
CA PHE A 343 25.08 12.15 -15.61
C PHE A 343 25.29 11.88 -17.11
N ALA A 344 24.67 10.86 -17.65
CA ALA A 344 24.69 10.61 -19.09
C ALA A 344 23.99 11.73 -19.89
N ILE A 345 22.95 12.35 -19.34
CA ILE A 345 22.21 13.46 -19.97
C ILE A 345 23.01 14.76 -19.85
N THR A 346 23.39 15.17 -18.64
CA THR A 346 24.01 16.49 -18.38
C THR A 346 25.50 16.53 -18.64
N ASN A 347 26.15 15.38 -18.51
CA ASN A 347 27.62 15.23 -18.53
C ASN A 347 28.37 16.18 -17.54
N LYS A 348 27.71 16.50 -16.41
CA LYS A 348 28.24 17.40 -15.39
C LYS A 348 27.87 16.89 -14.00
N THR A 349 28.87 16.68 -13.13
CA THR A 349 28.65 16.10 -11.78
C THR A 349 27.63 16.86 -10.94
N GLN A 350 27.71 18.18 -10.96
CA GLN A 350 26.86 19.07 -10.19
C GLN A 350 25.36 18.94 -10.56
N TYR A 351 25.07 19.15 -11.85
CA TYR A 351 23.66 19.12 -12.30
C TYR A 351 23.05 17.73 -12.21
N SER A 352 23.84 16.67 -12.44
CA SER A 352 23.35 15.30 -12.30
C SER A 352 22.91 14.97 -10.88
N ALA A 353 23.71 15.35 -9.89
CA ALA A 353 23.41 15.10 -8.50
C ALA A 353 22.16 15.89 -8.03
N ILE A 354 22.06 17.17 -8.42
CA ILE A 354 20.90 18.00 -8.06
C ILE A 354 19.64 17.48 -8.74
N LEU A 355 19.68 17.17 -10.06
CA LEU A 355 18.52 16.66 -10.78
C LEU A 355 18.05 15.30 -10.25
N MET A 356 18.99 14.42 -9.87
CA MET A 356 18.65 13.15 -9.22
C MET A 356 17.92 13.38 -7.89
N CYS A 357 18.44 14.27 -7.03
CA CYS A 357 17.77 14.60 -5.76
C CYS A 357 16.40 15.21 -5.98
N ILE A 358 16.22 16.11 -6.95
CA ILE A 358 14.91 16.69 -7.28
C ILE A 358 13.95 15.61 -7.78
N ALA A 359 14.38 14.75 -8.70
CA ALA A 359 13.53 13.68 -9.23
C ALA A 359 13.08 12.70 -8.13
N MET A 360 14.00 12.31 -7.24
CA MET A 360 13.68 11.44 -6.11
C MET A 360 12.80 12.13 -5.08
N PHE A 361 12.99 13.42 -4.83
CA PHE A 361 12.10 14.20 -3.96
C PHE A 361 10.68 14.27 -4.51
N VAL A 362 10.51 14.54 -5.80
CA VAL A 362 9.18 14.58 -6.44
C VAL A 362 8.50 13.23 -6.32
N LEU A 363 9.21 12.14 -6.60
CA LEU A 363 8.66 10.78 -6.45
C LEU A 363 8.23 10.50 -5.00
N ALA A 364 9.07 10.83 -4.03
CA ALA A 364 8.81 10.61 -2.63
C ALA A 364 7.65 11.47 -2.10
N LEU A 365 7.58 12.74 -2.50
CA LEU A 365 6.50 13.65 -2.15
C LEU A 365 5.16 13.17 -2.75
N THR A 366 5.16 12.72 -4.00
CA THR A 366 3.99 12.11 -4.63
C THR A 366 3.55 10.88 -3.85
N ASN A 367 4.49 10.00 -3.49
CA ASN A 367 4.19 8.81 -2.69
C ASN A 367 3.63 9.18 -1.31
N TYR A 368 4.18 10.20 -0.65
CA TYR A 368 3.73 10.70 0.64
C TYR A 368 2.26 11.13 0.61
N PHE A 369 1.87 11.96 -0.36
CA PHE A 369 0.48 12.41 -0.48
C PHE A 369 -0.47 11.29 -0.91
N VAL A 370 -0.08 10.49 -1.91
CA VAL A 370 -0.90 9.37 -2.37
C VAL A 370 -1.14 8.37 -1.25
N PHE A 371 -0.13 8.08 -0.45
CA PHE A 371 -0.26 7.23 0.72
C PHE A 371 -1.20 7.84 1.77
N GLY A 372 -1.11 9.13 2.01
CA GLY A 372 -2.02 9.86 2.91
C GLY A 372 -3.49 9.79 2.48
N PHE A 373 -3.77 9.82 1.18
CA PHE A 373 -5.14 9.82 0.65
C PHE A 373 -5.76 8.43 0.58
N ARG A 374 -5.03 7.44 0.08
CA ARG A 374 -5.58 6.11 -0.18
C ARG A 374 -5.06 5.00 0.75
N GLY A 375 -4.13 5.32 1.66
CA GLY A 375 -3.52 4.33 2.56
C GLY A 375 -2.60 3.32 1.88
N ILE A 376 -2.36 3.45 0.57
CA ILE A 376 -1.50 2.57 -0.23
C ILE A 376 -0.46 3.43 -0.94
N PRO A 377 0.83 3.05 -0.90
CA PRO A 377 1.89 3.78 -1.59
C PRO A 377 1.75 3.69 -3.12
N VAL A 378 2.45 4.58 -3.83
CA VAL A 378 2.47 4.60 -5.30
C VAL A 378 3.11 3.32 -5.83
N LEU A 379 2.40 2.60 -6.68
CA LEU A 379 2.88 1.41 -7.38
C LEU A 379 3.24 1.74 -8.83
N ALA A 380 4.04 0.90 -9.46
CA ALA A 380 4.39 1.08 -10.87
C ALA A 380 3.17 1.14 -11.82
N ALA A 381 2.09 0.44 -11.47
CA ALA A 381 0.82 0.49 -12.21
C ALA A 381 0.19 1.90 -12.21
N ASP A 382 0.39 2.69 -11.16
CA ASP A 382 -0.15 4.05 -11.06
C ASP A 382 0.45 5.00 -12.12
N VAL A 383 1.68 4.72 -12.57
CA VAL A 383 2.31 5.50 -13.65
C VAL A 383 1.50 5.43 -14.94
N LEU A 384 0.84 4.30 -15.20
CA LEU A 384 -0.04 4.13 -16.36
C LEU A 384 -1.37 4.91 -16.22
N SER A 385 -1.72 5.28 -15.00
CA SER A 385 -2.97 5.99 -14.66
C SER A 385 -2.72 7.45 -14.25
N ILE A 386 -1.55 8.01 -14.55
CA ILE A 386 -1.16 9.36 -14.10
C ILE A 386 -2.14 10.44 -14.60
N GLY A 387 -2.71 10.29 -15.79
CA GLY A 387 -3.74 11.19 -16.31
C GLY A 387 -5.00 11.21 -15.44
N THR A 388 -5.47 10.03 -15.02
CA THR A 388 -6.62 9.91 -14.11
C THR A 388 -6.30 10.48 -12.73
N ALA A 389 -5.09 10.23 -12.22
CA ALA A 389 -4.65 10.77 -10.93
C ALA A 389 -4.59 12.31 -10.94
N LEU A 390 -4.14 12.91 -12.04
CA LEU A 390 -4.10 14.38 -12.17
C LEU A 390 -5.52 15.00 -12.22
N ASN A 391 -6.49 14.30 -12.81
CA ASN A 391 -7.87 14.79 -12.88
C ASN A 391 -8.58 14.83 -11.52
N VAL A 392 -8.13 14.03 -10.54
CA VAL A 392 -8.72 14.01 -9.18
C VAL A 392 -7.83 14.71 -8.15
N ALA A 393 -6.66 15.20 -8.56
CA ALA A 393 -5.70 15.83 -7.65
C ALA A 393 -6.28 17.03 -6.91
N ASP A 394 -7.11 17.84 -7.58
CA ASP A 394 -7.75 19.03 -6.99
C ASP A 394 -8.82 18.70 -5.93
N SER A 395 -9.23 17.42 -5.85
CA SER A 395 -10.24 16.97 -4.87
C SER A 395 -9.66 16.65 -3.50
N PHE A 396 -8.33 16.74 -3.33
CA PHE A 396 -7.63 16.35 -2.11
C PHE A 396 -7.02 17.57 -1.39
N GLU A 397 -7.12 17.56 -0.06
CA GLU A 397 -6.42 18.53 0.77
C GLU A 397 -4.96 18.09 1.00
N TYR A 398 -4.02 18.94 0.60
CA TYR A 398 -2.59 18.70 0.76
C TYR A 398 -2.11 19.30 2.08
N THR A 399 -1.92 18.49 3.10
CA THR A 399 -1.38 18.92 4.38
C THR A 399 0.13 18.76 4.42
N PHE A 400 0.83 19.83 4.72
CA PHE A 400 2.27 19.82 4.97
C PHE A 400 2.53 19.61 6.46
N ASP A 401 3.51 18.79 6.78
CA ASP A 401 3.92 18.50 8.13
C ASP A 401 5.46 18.49 8.28
N ILE A 402 5.93 18.04 9.43
CA ILE A 402 7.34 17.97 9.75
C ILE A 402 8.14 17.08 8.79
N TYR A 403 7.54 16.03 8.22
CA TYR A 403 8.22 15.12 7.29
C TYR A 403 8.57 15.84 5.98
N VAL A 404 7.63 16.62 5.45
CA VAL A 404 7.85 17.43 4.26
C VAL A 404 8.89 18.53 4.53
N LEU A 405 8.77 19.22 5.68
CA LEU A 405 9.72 20.26 6.08
C LEU A 405 11.16 19.71 6.16
N TRP A 406 11.32 18.51 6.69
CA TRP A 406 12.58 17.80 6.78
C TRP A 406 13.18 17.46 5.40
N ALA A 407 12.39 16.85 4.52
CA ALA A 407 12.83 16.47 3.17
C ALA A 407 13.23 17.70 2.32
N VAL A 408 12.46 18.79 2.41
CA VAL A 408 12.79 20.07 1.77
C VAL A 408 14.11 20.61 2.30
N SER A 409 14.36 20.53 3.62
CA SER A 409 15.60 20.99 4.23
C SER A 409 16.82 20.22 3.70
N PHE A 410 16.72 18.89 3.53
CA PHE A 410 17.76 18.08 2.90
C PHE A 410 18.02 18.50 1.45
N LEU A 411 16.95 18.64 0.66
CA LEU A 411 17.08 19.03 -0.74
C LEU A 411 17.75 20.38 -0.91
N VAL A 412 17.31 21.37 -0.13
CA VAL A 412 17.83 22.74 -0.20
C VAL A 412 19.29 22.81 0.28
N ALA A 413 19.60 22.17 1.41
CA ALA A 413 20.95 22.14 1.97
C ALA A 413 21.94 21.50 0.99
N PHE A 414 21.61 20.32 0.45
CA PHE A 414 22.46 19.61 -0.51
C PHE A 414 22.60 20.38 -1.83
N SER A 415 21.47 20.85 -2.39
CA SER A 415 21.45 21.56 -3.66
C SER A 415 22.21 22.88 -3.58
N GLY A 416 22.06 23.63 -2.48
CA GLY A 416 22.78 24.86 -2.22
C GLY A 416 24.31 24.63 -2.16
N ALA A 417 24.74 23.64 -1.39
CA ALA A 417 26.17 23.28 -1.30
C ALA A 417 26.73 22.82 -2.67
N MET A 418 26.00 21.91 -3.34
CA MET A 418 26.46 21.36 -4.60
C MET A 418 26.49 22.41 -5.73
N PHE A 419 25.49 23.31 -5.76
CA PHE A 419 25.37 24.34 -6.79
C PHE A 419 26.50 25.40 -6.71
N SER A 420 27.02 25.68 -5.52
CA SER A 420 28.14 26.62 -5.30
C SER A 420 29.45 26.16 -5.89
N LEU A 421 29.65 24.85 -6.03
CA LEU A 421 30.90 24.27 -6.55
C LEU A 421 31.03 24.39 -8.07
N LYS A 422 32.24 24.24 -8.59
CA LYS A 422 32.47 24.20 -10.04
C LYS A 422 31.97 22.88 -10.64
N SER A 423 31.23 22.99 -11.74
CA SER A 423 30.78 21.84 -12.50
C SER A 423 31.88 21.32 -13.42
N TYR A 424 32.15 20.03 -13.36
CA TYR A 424 33.18 19.40 -14.20
C TYR A 424 32.48 18.57 -15.30
N LYS A 425 33.05 18.73 -16.55
CA LYS A 425 32.70 17.86 -17.65
C LYS A 425 33.15 16.43 -17.33
N GLY A 426 32.27 15.46 -17.54
CA GLY A 426 32.56 14.08 -17.26
C GLY A 426 33.30 13.40 -18.41
N LEU A 427 32.60 12.75 -19.31
CA LEU A 427 33.12 11.81 -20.28
C LEU A 427 33.11 12.38 -21.71
N LYS A 428 34.05 11.98 -22.53
CA LYS A 428 33.98 12.16 -23.99
C LYS A 428 32.82 11.36 -24.57
N LEU A 429 32.27 11.80 -25.71
CA LEU A 429 31.01 11.21 -26.27
C LEU A 429 31.05 9.67 -26.39
N LYS A 430 32.12 9.09 -26.92
CA LYS A 430 32.28 7.62 -27.00
C LYS A 430 32.16 6.92 -25.64
N LYS A 431 32.85 7.42 -24.60
CA LYS A 431 32.80 6.86 -23.25
C LYS A 431 31.42 7.05 -22.64
N ARG A 432 30.72 8.15 -22.95
CA ARG A 432 29.37 8.44 -22.51
C ARG A 432 28.34 7.45 -23.11
N LEU A 433 28.48 7.18 -24.43
CA LEU A 433 27.62 6.16 -25.08
C LEU A 433 27.84 4.74 -24.50
N VAL A 434 29.12 4.39 -24.23
CA VAL A 434 29.42 3.12 -23.54
C VAL A 434 28.79 3.08 -22.15
N SER A 435 28.86 4.19 -21.39
CA SER A 435 28.22 4.25 -20.05
C SER A 435 26.71 4.09 -20.15
N VAL A 436 26.06 4.68 -21.15
CA VAL A 436 24.61 4.50 -21.39
C VAL A 436 24.30 3.02 -21.70
N ALA A 437 25.07 2.37 -22.54
CA ALA A 437 24.89 0.96 -22.85
C ALA A 437 25.06 0.06 -21.62
N VAL A 438 26.05 0.36 -20.76
CA VAL A 438 26.25 -0.33 -19.48
C VAL A 438 25.06 -0.13 -18.54
N ILE A 439 24.55 1.11 -18.41
CA ILE A 439 23.36 1.40 -17.59
C ILE A 439 22.15 0.60 -18.10
N ILE A 440 21.92 0.59 -19.41
CA ILE A 440 20.83 -0.18 -20.01
C ILE A 440 21.00 -1.68 -19.70
N ALA A 441 22.21 -2.23 -19.83
CA ALA A 441 22.49 -3.64 -19.50
C ALA A 441 22.23 -3.94 -18.02
N ILE A 442 22.63 -3.04 -17.11
CA ILE A 442 22.35 -3.19 -15.66
C ILE A 442 20.84 -3.12 -15.39
N VAL A 443 20.11 -2.22 -16.03
CA VAL A 443 18.64 -2.12 -15.87
C VAL A 443 17.96 -3.36 -16.39
N ILE A 444 18.35 -3.88 -17.55
CA ILE A 444 17.81 -5.14 -18.12
C ILE A 444 18.16 -6.33 -17.20
N GLY A 445 19.40 -6.42 -16.74
CA GLY A 445 19.82 -7.48 -15.82
C GLY A 445 19.08 -7.41 -14.48
N GLY A 446 18.92 -6.21 -13.95
CA GLY A 446 18.14 -5.95 -12.73
C GLY A 446 16.66 -6.30 -12.93
N TYR A 447 16.07 -5.92 -14.04
CA TYR A 447 14.69 -6.28 -14.39
C TYR A 447 14.50 -7.80 -14.41
N ASN A 448 15.39 -8.53 -15.09
CA ASN A 448 15.33 -9.99 -15.12
C ASN A 448 15.52 -10.62 -13.72
N PHE A 449 16.43 -10.07 -12.91
CA PHE A 449 16.63 -10.52 -11.54
C PHE A 449 15.36 -10.31 -10.68
N TYR A 450 14.72 -9.14 -10.78
CA TYR A 450 13.51 -8.81 -10.00
C TYR A 450 12.26 -9.53 -10.49
N ILE A 451 12.14 -9.80 -11.78
CA ILE A 451 10.89 -10.32 -12.38
C ILE A 451 10.93 -11.83 -12.56
N ASN A 452 12.05 -12.38 -13.02
CA ASN A 452 12.13 -13.76 -13.49
C ASN A 452 12.89 -14.69 -12.54
N SER A 453 13.43 -14.22 -11.42
CA SER A 453 14.23 -15.08 -10.55
C SER A 453 13.71 -15.18 -9.11
N SER A 454 13.98 -16.31 -8.47
CA SER A 454 13.85 -16.47 -7.03
C SER A 454 14.86 -15.62 -6.22
N GLY A 455 15.76 -14.90 -6.91
CA GLY A 455 16.76 -14.04 -6.30
C GLY A 455 16.20 -12.97 -5.39
N VAL A 456 15.00 -12.46 -5.71
CA VAL A 456 14.28 -11.47 -4.87
C VAL A 456 13.96 -12.05 -3.49
N VAL A 457 13.42 -13.27 -3.45
CA VAL A 457 13.08 -13.95 -2.19
C VAL A 457 14.35 -14.30 -1.41
N ASN A 458 15.36 -14.82 -2.10
CA ASN A 458 16.66 -15.18 -1.49
C ASN A 458 17.42 -13.96 -0.96
N ALA A 459 17.21 -12.77 -1.54
CA ALA A 459 17.76 -11.51 -1.04
C ALA A 459 16.97 -10.94 0.15
N GLY A 460 15.95 -11.62 0.65
CA GLY A 460 15.11 -11.18 1.76
C GLY A 460 14.24 -9.97 1.41
N ILE A 461 13.98 -9.72 0.13
CA ILE A 461 13.08 -8.64 -0.32
C ILE A 461 11.66 -9.11 -0.08
N ILE A 462 10.91 -8.32 0.66
CA ILE A 462 9.49 -8.57 0.89
C ILE A 462 8.72 -8.10 -0.32
N ASP A 463 7.97 -9.01 -0.91
CA ASP A 463 7.17 -8.75 -2.08
C ASP A 463 5.72 -9.12 -1.77
N SER A 464 5.02 -8.17 -1.19
CA SER A 464 3.62 -8.33 -0.80
C SER A 464 2.76 -7.23 -1.40
N GLN A 465 1.97 -7.58 -2.41
CA GLN A 465 0.92 -6.68 -2.90
C GLN A 465 -0.29 -6.57 -1.95
N TRP A 466 -0.45 -7.51 -1.04
CA TRP A 466 -1.50 -7.50 -0.02
C TRP A 466 -1.32 -6.38 1.00
N LYS A 467 -0.06 -6.13 1.34
CA LYS A 467 0.34 -5.11 2.31
C LYS A 467 1.46 -4.25 1.70
N PRO A 468 1.17 -3.45 0.67
CA PRO A 468 2.19 -2.61 0.04
C PRO A 468 2.87 -1.67 1.04
N GLN A 469 2.15 -1.24 2.09
CA GLN A 469 2.70 -0.44 3.17
C GLN A 469 3.84 -1.16 3.90
N LEU A 470 3.65 -2.46 4.20
CA LEU A 470 4.68 -3.29 4.83
C LEU A 470 5.89 -3.46 3.91
N THR A 471 5.63 -3.67 2.60
CA THR A 471 6.68 -3.75 1.59
C THR A 471 7.52 -2.48 1.56
N TYR A 472 6.87 -1.30 1.54
CA TYR A 472 7.55 -0.02 1.56
C TYR A 472 8.31 0.24 2.87
N ALA A 473 7.70 -0.07 4.02
CA ALA A 473 8.32 0.09 5.33
C ALA A 473 9.57 -0.78 5.51
N GLN A 474 9.60 -1.97 4.91
CA GLN A 474 10.71 -2.92 5.10
C GLN A 474 11.76 -2.89 3.99
N ASN A 475 11.36 -2.67 2.74
CA ASN A 475 12.30 -2.64 1.63
C ASN A 475 12.82 -1.23 1.31
N GLY A 476 12.14 -0.19 1.76
CA GLY A 476 12.34 1.20 1.34
C GLY A 476 11.54 1.54 0.07
N SER A 477 11.35 2.85 -0.15
CA SER A 477 10.42 3.39 -1.15
C SER A 477 10.77 3.01 -2.58
N VAL A 478 12.02 3.24 -2.98
CA VAL A 478 12.41 3.11 -4.40
C VAL A 478 12.54 1.64 -4.81
N LEU A 479 13.04 0.78 -3.92
CA LEU A 479 13.10 -0.66 -4.17
C LEU A 479 11.69 -1.24 -4.31
N SER A 480 10.77 -0.88 -3.43
CA SER A 480 9.38 -1.34 -3.49
C SER A 480 8.67 -0.86 -4.76
N PHE A 481 8.85 0.39 -5.15
CA PHE A 481 8.33 0.89 -6.41
C PHE A 481 8.88 0.10 -7.60
N THR A 482 10.19 -0.15 -7.64
CA THR A 482 10.80 -0.89 -8.76
C THR A 482 10.39 -2.35 -8.81
N THR A 483 10.21 -3.03 -7.68
CA THR A 483 9.74 -4.42 -7.64
C THR A 483 8.28 -4.55 -8.08
N SER A 484 7.46 -3.53 -7.89
CA SER A 484 6.05 -3.54 -8.32
C SER A 484 5.85 -3.56 -9.84
N TRP A 485 6.88 -3.30 -10.66
CA TRP A 485 6.81 -3.36 -12.12
C TRP A 485 6.48 -4.74 -12.66
N LYS A 486 6.82 -5.81 -11.94
CA LYS A 486 6.50 -7.18 -12.36
C LYS A 486 5.00 -7.44 -12.46
N TYR A 487 4.17 -6.66 -11.77
CA TYR A 487 2.73 -6.81 -11.72
C TYR A 487 1.96 -5.98 -12.75
N ILE A 488 2.67 -5.19 -13.58
CA ILE A 488 2.02 -4.36 -14.62
C ILE A 488 1.50 -5.20 -15.77
N LYS A 489 2.23 -6.26 -16.14
CA LYS A 489 1.92 -7.05 -17.32
C LYS A 489 1.54 -8.47 -16.91
N ASN A 490 0.36 -8.91 -17.33
CA ASN A 490 0.02 -10.32 -17.25
C ASN A 490 0.66 -11.06 -18.43
N ASN A 491 1.23 -12.23 -18.17
CA ASN A 491 1.86 -13.01 -19.21
C ASN A 491 0.79 -13.65 -20.11
N LYS A 492 1.08 -13.68 -21.40
CA LYS A 492 0.28 -14.42 -22.37
C LYS A 492 0.40 -15.91 -22.03
N PRO A 493 -0.71 -16.68 -21.96
CA PRO A 493 -0.65 -18.12 -21.74
C PRO A 493 0.19 -18.82 -22.80
N ASP A 494 0.85 -19.92 -22.42
CA ASP A 494 1.63 -20.71 -23.33
C ASP A 494 0.73 -21.23 -24.47
N GLU A 495 1.26 -21.21 -25.68
CA GLU A 495 0.57 -21.66 -26.90
C GLU A 495 -0.81 -20.99 -27.14
N TYR A 496 -1.03 -19.77 -26.61
CA TYR A 496 -2.28 -19.05 -26.84
C TYR A 496 -2.42 -18.65 -28.31
N SER A 497 -3.56 -18.99 -28.89
CA SER A 497 -4.03 -18.45 -30.17
C SER A 497 -5.52 -18.07 -30.07
N THR A 498 -5.95 -17.11 -30.86
CA THR A 498 -7.38 -16.75 -31.00
C THR A 498 -8.18 -17.92 -31.56
N ASP A 499 -7.61 -18.66 -32.52
CA ASP A 499 -8.21 -19.86 -33.12
C ASP A 499 -8.60 -20.94 -32.09
N ASP A 500 -7.81 -21.09 -31.01
CA ASP A 500 -8.14 -22.05 -29.95
C ASP A 500 -9.40 -21.59 -29.20
N VAL A 501 -9.51 -20.28 -28.91
CA VAL A 501 -10.69 -19.71 -28.25
C VAL A 501 -11.93 -19.79 -29.17
N GLU A 502 -11.76 -19.55 -30.48
CA GLU A 502 -12.84 -19.72 -31.48
C GLU A 502 -13.34 -21.16 -31.54
N LYS A 503 -12.45 -22.16 -31.46
CA LYS A 503 -12.83 -23.59 -31.43
C LYS A 503 -13.67 -23.88 -30.16
N ILE A 504 -13.30 -23.33 -29.01
CA ILE A 504 -14.09 -23.47 -27.77
C ILE A 504 -15.44 -22.78 -27.96
N ALA A 505 -15.45 -21.54 -28.43
CA ALA A 505 -16.66 -20.73 -28.64
C ALA A 505 -17.66 -21.39 -29.58
N LYS A 506 -17.22 -22.16 -30.60
CA LYS A 506 -18.12 -22.90 -31.50
C LYS A 506 -19.01 -23.90 -30.78
N ASN A 507 -18.56 -24.44 -29.63
CA ASN A 507 -19.32 -25.39 -28.82
C ASN A 507 -20.29 -24.71 -27.85
N PHE A 508 -20.09 -23.40 -27.57
CA PHE A 508 -20.86 -22.64 -26.60
C PHE A 508 -21.33 -21.32 -27.24
N LYS A 509 -22.52 -21.32 -27.80
CA LYS A 509 -23.07 -20.12 -28.45
C LYS A 509 -23.82 -19.26 -27.44
N SER A 510 -23.60 -17.95 -27.49
CA SER A 510 -24.41 -16.98 -26.77
C SER A 510 -25.85 -17.01 -27.21
N ASP A 511 -26.78 -16.77 -26.29
CA ASP A 511 -28.17 -16.58 -26.60
C ASP A 511 -28.37 -15.24 -27.33
N SER A 512 -29.46 -15.18 -28.18
CA SER A 512 -29.90 -13.91 -28.75
C SER A 512 -30.83 -13.25 -27.75
N THR A 513 -30.68 -11.94 -27.53
CA THR A 513 -31.49 -11.19 -26.59
C THR A 513 -31.80 -9.80 -27.10
N ASP A 514 -32.77 -9.13 -26.51
CA ASP A 514 -33.10 -7.74 -26.72
C ASP A 514 -33.28 -6.99 -25.38
N LYS A 515 -33.43 -5.67 -25.43
CA LYS A 515 -33.59 -4.81 -24.23
C LYS A 515 -34.86 -5.11 -23.41
N ASN A 516 -35.81 -5.86 -23.94
CA ASN A 516 -37.04 -6.21 -23.26
C ASN A 516 -37.06 -7.68 -22.84
N SER A 517 -35.98 -8.42 -23.09
CA SER A 517 -35.93 -9.87 -22.84
C SER A 517 -36.32 -10.21 -21.41
N ALA A 518 -35.74 -9.51 -20.42
CA ALA A 518 -36.03 -9.74 -19.01
C ALA A 518 -37.52 -9.47 -18.66
N LYS A 519 -38.13 -8.46 -19.23
CA LYS A 519 -39.55 -8.11 -19.03
C LYS A 519 -40.47 -9.13 -19.69
N THR A 520 -40.14 -9.49 -20.92
CA THR A 520 -40.92 -10.48 -21.72
C THR A 520 -40.89 -11.85 -21.04
N LYS A 521 -39.78 -12.28 -20.52
CA LYS A 521 -39.58 -13.51 -19.77
C LYS A 521 -40.04 -13.42 -18.31
N LYS A 522 -40.46 -12.25 -17.81
CA LYS A 522 -40.83 -12.00 -16.41
C LYS A 522 -39.72 -12.43 -15.43
N MET A 523 -38.51 -11.97 -15.69
CA MET A 523 -37.37 -12.31 -14.89
C MET A 523 -37.45 -11.72 -13.47
N PRO A 524 -36.91 -12.39 -12.45
CA PRO A 524 -36.89 -11.87 -11.08
C PRO A 524 -35.98 -10.65 -10.93
N ASN A 525 -36.22 -9.84 -9.89
CA ASN A 525 -35.25 -8.88 -9.40
C ASN A 525 -34.02 -9.62 -8.89
N VAL A 526 -32.84 -9.06 -9.08
CA VAL A 526 -31.57 -9.65 -8.64
C VAL A 526 -30.86 -8.69 -7.70
N ILE A 527 -30.65 -9.12 -6.46
CA ILE A 527 -29.90 -8.38 -5.45
C ILE A 527 -28.67 -9.21 -5.08
N ALA A 528 -27.47 -8.71 -5.41
CA ALA A 528 -26.22 -9.40 -5.08
C ALA A 528 -25.50 -8.64 -3.99
N ILE A 529 -25.16 -9.31 -2.90
CA ILE A 529 -24.51 -8.74 -1.72
C ILE A 529 -23.24 -9.51 -1.45
N MET A 530 -22.10 -8.85 -1.53
CA MET A 530 -20.83 -9.35 -1.01
C MET A 530 -20.62 -8.76 0.39
N ASN A 531 -20.70 -9.63 1.41
CA ASN A 531 -20.58 -9.21 2.78
C ASN A 531 -19.12 -9.30 3.24
N GLU A 532 -18.57 -8.16 3.63
CA GLU A 532 -17.20 -8.00 4.09
C GLU A 532 -16.86 -8.96 5.23
N SER A 533 -15.82 -9.78 5.03
CA SER A 533 -15.28 -10.73 6.01
C SER A 533 -16.33 -11.70 6.60
N LEU A 534 -17.43 -11.99 5.93
CA LEU A 534 -18.43 -12.94 6.41
C LEU A 534 -17.91 -14.37 6.28
N ALA A 535 -17.72 -15.05 7.39
CA ALA A 535 -17.24 -16.43 7.44
C ALA A 535 -17.92 -17.20 8.58
N ASP A 536 -18.12 -18.51 8.37
CA ASP A 536 -18.50 -19.44 9.41
C ASP A 536 -17.25 -20.19 9.90
N LEU A 537 -16.72 -19.78 11.04
CA LEU A 537 -15.50 -20.34 11.62
C LEU A 537 -15.65 -21.82 12.03
N ASN A 538 -16.89 -22.33 12.15
CA ASN A 538 -17.12 -23.75 12.42
C ASN A 538 -16.64 -24.68 11.30
N VAL A 539 -16.44 -24.14 10.08
CA VAL A 539 -15.90 -24.94 8.96
C VAL A 539 -14.39 -25.18 9.11
N ASP A 540 -13.69 -24.32 9.84
CA ASP A 540 -12.24 -24.40 10.03
C ASP A 540 -11.85 -25.43 11.09
N GLY A 541 -12.74 -25.73 12.00
CA GLY A 541 -12.53 -26.71 13.09
C GLY A 541 -13.56 -26.55 14.22
N PRO A 542 -13.41 -27.28 15.33
CA PRO A 542 -14.33 -27.15 16.46
C PRO A 542 -14.26 -25.74 17.06
N PHE A 543 -15.32 -24.97 16.84
CA PHE A 543 -15.45 -23.60 17.31
C PHE A 543 -16.79 -23.43 18.05
N GLU A 544 -16.72 -23.23 19.35
CA GLU A 544 -17.89 -23.13 20.20
C GLU A 544 -18.03 -21.72 20.77
N THR A 545 -19.22 -21.17 20.66
CA THR A 545 -19.61 -19.86 21.17
C THR A 545 -20.78 -19.97 22.13
N SER A 546 -21.01 -18.94 22.97
CA SER A 546 -22.13 -18.91 23.95
C SER A 546 -23.51 -18.98 23.28
N GLU A 547 -23.63 -18.60 22.01
CA GLU A 547 -24.80 -18.74 21.16
C GLU A 547 -24.36 -18.78 19.68
N ASP A 548 -25.21 -19.28 18.80
CA ASP A 548 -24.95 -19.23 17.35
C ASP A 548 -24.81 -17.78 16.88
N TYR A 549 -23.76 -17.46 16.14
CA TYR A 549 -23.53 -16.12 15.64
C TYR A 549 -23.98 -15.89 14.18
N LEU A 550 -24.48 -16.96 13.51
CA LEU A 550 -25.11 -16.90 12.19
C LEU A 550 -26.48 -17.63 12.19
N PRO A 551 -27.32 -17.42 13.21
CA PRO A 551 -28.53 -18.25 13.42
C PRO A 551 -29.51 -18.18 12.25
N PHE A 552 -29.64 -17.03 11.59
CA PHE A 552 -30.55 -16.87 10.47
C PHE A 552 -30.00 -17.59 9.22
N ILE A 553 -28.77 -17.38 8.84
CA ILE A 553 -28.11 -18.05 7.70
C ILE A 553 -28.18 -19.58 7.90
N HIS A 554 -27.91 -20.07 9.11
CA HIS A 554 -27.97 -21.51 9.42
C HIS A 554 -29.39 -22.07 9.31
N SER A 555 -30.38 -21.29 9.69
CA SER A 555 -31.81 -21.72 9.66
C SER A 555 -32.43 -21.76 8.26
N LEU A 556 -31.87 -21.04 7.29
CA LEU A 556 -32.41 -20.92 5.94
C LEU A 556 -32.39 -22.27 5.23
N THR A 557 -33.58 -22.73 4.80
CA THR A 557 -33.76 -23.98 4.05
C THR A 557 -34.75 -23.81 2.90
N LYS A 558 -35.89 -23.14 3.16
CA LYS A 558 -36.96 -22.96 2.19
C LYS A 558 -36.53 -21.97 1.10
N ASN A 559 -36.76 -22.35 -0.16
CA ASN A 559 -36.41 -21.55 -1.32
C ASN A 559 -34.96 -21.08 -1.29
N THR A 560 -34.05 -21.94 -0.80
CA THR A 560 -32.66 -21.56 -0.48
C THR A 560 -31.68 -22.57 -1.07
N ILE A 561 -30.67 -22.03 -1.74
CA ILE A 561 -29.43 -22.74 -2.12
C ILE A 561 -28.32 -22.16 -1.29
N LYS A 562 -27.56 -22.99 -0.58
CA LYS A 562 -26.39 -22.55 0.19
C LYS A 562 -25.26 -23.57 0.18
N GLY A 563 -24.05 -23.12 0.42
CA GLY A 563 -22.84 -23.95 0.46
C GLY A 563 -21.62 -23.12 0.78
N LYS A 564 -20.46 -23.69 0.52
CA LYS A 564 -19.17 -23.00 0.62
C LYS A 564 -18.83 -22.32 -0.69
N LEU A 565 -18.46 -21.07 -0.62
CA LEU A 565 -17.85 -20.35 -1.73
C LEU A 565 -16.34 -20.32 -1.51
N TYR A 566 -15.60 -20.98 -2.39
CA TYR A 566 -14.14 -20.93 -2.36
C TYR A 566 -13.63 -19.67 -3.06
N VAL A 567 -12.82 -18.92 -2.34
CA VAL A 567 -12.27 -17.63 -2.77
C VAL A 567 -10.75 -17.69 -2.90
N SER A 568 -10.18 -16.78 -3.67
CA SER A 568 -8.74 -16.78 -3.95
C SER A 568 -7.93 -15.96 -2.95
N ILE A 569 -8.56 -15.39 -1.94
CA ILE A 569 -7.94 -14.45 -0.99
C ILE A 569 -8.36 -14.74 0.44
N GLU A 570 -7.57 -14.26 1.38
CA GLU A 570 -7.81 -14.35 2.83
C GLU A 570 -7.49 -13.00 3.48
N GLY A 571 -8.34 -12.57 4.39
CA GLY A 571 -8.13 -11.44 5.30
C GLY A 571 -7.98 -10.05 4.66
N ALA A 572 -7.98 -9.94 3.33
CA ALA A 572 -7.84 -8.68 2.60
C ALA A 572 -8.09 -8.83 1.10
N ASN A 573 -8.14 -7.69 0.39
CA ASN A 573 -8.32 -7.60 -1.07
C ASN A 573 -9.72 -7.98 -1.58
N THR A 574 -10.74 -7.56 -0.88
CA THR A 574 -12.16 -7.64 -1.22
C THR A 574 -12.43 -7.51 -2.73
N ALA A 575 -11.77 -6.56 -3.41
CA ALA A 575 -11.89 -6.33 -4.86
C ALA A 575 -11.57 -7.56 -5.73
N ASN A 576 -10.84 -8.54 -5.22
CA ASN A 576 -10.49 -9.75 -5.95
C ASN A 576 -11.68 -10.73 -6.01
N SER A 577 -12.42 -10.88 -4.91
CA SER A 577 -13.66 -11.68 -4.90
C SER A 577 -14.78 -11.00 -5.69
N GLU A 578 -14.87 -9.65 -5.64
CA GLU A 578 -15.74 -8.90 -6.54
C GLU A 578 -15.43 -9.20 -8.02
N PHE A 579 -14.15 -9.18 -8.38
CA PHE A 579 -13.70 -9.44 -9.73
C PHE A 579 -14.07 -10.85 -10.20
N GLU A 580 -13.80 -11.89 -9.37
CA GLU A 580 -14.14 -13.26 -9.70
C GLU A 580 -15.65 -13.43 -9.89
N PHE A 581 -16.46 -12.92 -8.96
CA PHE A 581 -17.92 -12.98 -9.06
C PHE A 581 -18.48 -12.23 -10.27
N LEU A 582 -18.10 -10.94 -10.43
CA LEU A 582 -18.71 -10.09 -11.46
C LEU A 582 -18.30 -10.45 -12.88
N THR A 583 -17.11 -11.05 -13.07
CA THR A 583 -16.56 -11.29 -14.42
C THR A 583 -16.51 -12.76 -14.81
N GLY A 584 -16.65 -13.68 -13.86
CA GLY A 584 -16.43 -15.10 -14.09
C GLY A 584 -14.95 -15.46 -14.36
N ASN A 585 -14.00 -14.54 -14.21
CA ASN A 585 -12.58 -14.81 -14.36
C ASN A 585 -11.99 -15.34 -13.04
N SER A 586 -10.90 -16.12 -13.11
CA SER A 586 -10.21 -16.62 -11.92
C SER A 586 -8.87 -15.94 -11.70
N LEU A 587 -8.49 -15.75 -10.42
CA LEU A 587 -7.15 -15.29 -10.05
C LEU A 587 -6.05 -16.31 -10.34
N ALA A 588 -6.38 -17.54 -10.67
CA ALA A 588 -5.42 -18.60 -11.05
C ALA A 588 -4.45 -18.20 -12.17
N PHE A 589 -4.85 -17.27 -13.03
CA PHE A 589 -4.11 -16.90 -14.22
C PHE A 589 -3.41 -15.54 -14.13
N PHE A 590 -3.37 -14.99 -12.95
CA PHE A 590 -2.63 -13.75 -12.68
C PHE A 590 -1.33 -14.00 -11.93
N ALA A 591 -0.45 -13.02 -11.99
CA ALA A 591 0.71 -13.04 -11.10
C ALA A 591 0.25 -13.14 -9.63
N PRO A 592 0.95 -13.89 -8.79
CA PRO A 592 0.60 -14.01 -7.37
C PRO A 592 0.35 -12.64 -6.72
N ARG A 593 -0.75 -12.53 -5.99
CA ARG A 593 -1.14 -11.29 -5.28
C ARG A 593 -1.52 -10.10 -6.18
N ALA A 594 -1.79 -10.33 -7.46
CA ALA A 594 -2.32 -9.30 -8.34
C ALA A 594 -3.70 -8.83 -7.85
N VAL A 595 -3.98 -7.55 -8.08
CA VAL A 595 -5.31 -6.94 -7.87
C VAL A 595 -5.81 -6.46 -9.22
N PRO A 596 -6.67 -7.25 -9.91
CA PRO A 596 -7.13 -6.95 -11.26
C PRO A 596 -7.76 -5.56 -11.40
N TYR A 597 -8.47 -5.09 -10.39
CA TYR A 597 -9.09 -3.77 -10.35
C TYR A 597 -8.09 -2.62 -10.53
N ASN A 598 -6.92 -2.74 -9.94
CA ASN A 598 -5.88 -1.73 -10.07
C ASN A 598 -5.13 -1.81 -11.41
N ASN A 599 -4.97 -3.04 -11.94
CA ASN A 599 -3.99 -3.28 -12.98
C ASN A 599 -4.61 -3.58 -14.35
N TYR A 600 -5.75 -4.32 -14.41
CA TYR A 600 -6.16 -5.00 -15.62
C TYR A 600 -7.58 -4.67 -16.10
N VAL A 601 -8.51 -4.35 -15.20
CA VAL A 601 -9.89 -4.02 -15.58
C VAL A 601 -9.95 -2.61 -16.18
N LYS A 602 -10.07 -2.52 -17.50
CA LYS A 602 -10.09 -1.27 -18.26
C LYS A 602 -10.97 -1.38 -19.49
N GLY A 603 -11.69 -0.31 -19.83
CA GLY A 603 -12.61 -0.28 -20.98
C GLY A 603 -13.72 -1.32 -20.83
N VAL A 604 -14.33 -1.76 -21.91
CA VAL A 604 -15.43 -2.73 -21.88
C VAL A 604 -14.95 -4.13 -21.50
N VAL A 605 -15.44 -4.63 -20.35
CA VAL A 605 -15.11 -5.96 -19.82
C VAL A 605 -16.39 -6.79 -19.71
N PRO A 606 -16.41 -8.06 -20.17
CA PRO A 606 -17.54 -8.97 -19.96
C PRO A 606 -17.85 -9.14 -18.47
N SER A 607 -19.12 -9.06 -18.10
CA SER A 607 -19.55 -9.10 -16.70
C SER A 607 -21.01 -9.52 -16.54
N LEU A 608 -21.37 -9.97 -15.35
CA LEU A 608 -22.78 -10.20 -14.94
C LEU A 608 -23.65 -8.96 -15.21
N THR A 609 -23.14 -7.79 -14.81
CA THR A 609 -23.85 -6.52 -14.97
C THR A 609 -24.21 -6.26 -16.45
N ARG A 610 -23.25 -6.39 -17.38
CA ARG A 610 -23.50 -6.19 -18.80
C ARG A 610 -24.48 -7.20 -19.36
N THR A 611 -24.40 -8.44 -18.92
CA THR A 611 -25.34 -9.50 -19.33
C THR A 611 -26.75 -9.17 -18.88
N LEU A 612 -26.98 -8.66 -17.67
CA LEU A 612 -28.30 -8.27 -17.19
C LEU A 612 -28.78 -6.96 -17.84
N VAL A 613 -27.91 -5.97 -17.97
CA VAL A 613 -28.24 -4.69 -18.66
C VAL A 613 -28.73 -4.93 -20.08
N SER A 614 -28.08 -5.81 -20.85
CA SER A 614 -28.44 -6.09 -22.22
C SER A 614 -29.81 -6.76 -22.34
N GLN A 615 -30.32 -7.35 -21.28
CA GLN A 615 -31.67 -7.95 -21.21
C GLN A 615 -32.75 -7.00 -20.71
N GLY A 616 -32.39 -5.77 -20.31
CA GLY A 616 -33.33 -4.73 -19.88
C GLY A 616 -33.57 -4.65 -18.37
N TYR A 617 -32.63 -5.15 -17.57
CA TYR A 617 -32.65 -4.87 -16.14
C TYR A 617 -32.43 -3.39 -15.89
N MET A 618 -33.15 -2.84 -14.90
CA MET A 618 -32.99 -1.47 -14.43
C MET A 618 -32.21 -1.42 -13.09
N GLY A 619 -31.88 -0.22 -12.66
CA GLY A 619 -31.02 0.02 -11.51
C GLY A 619 -29.56 -0.07 -11.91
N ASN A 620 -29.02 -1.28 -11.95
CA ASN A 620 -27.65 -1.55 -12.39
C ASN A 620 -26.62 -0.68 -11.65
N ASN A 621 -26.81 -0.52 -10.34
CA ASN A 621 -25.99 0.31 -9.49
C ASN A 621 -25.11 -0.57 -8.60
N SER A 622 -23.94 -0.04 -8.25
CA SER A 622 -23.06 -0.62 -7.26
C SER A 622 -23.03 0.24 -6.00
N TYR A 623 -22.94 -0.41 -4.85
CA TYR A 623 -22.94 0.23 -3.54
C TYR A 623 -21.74 -0.22 -2.73
N HIS A 624 -21.13 0.70 -1.99
CA HIS A 624 -20.12 0.40 -0.98
C HIS A 624 -20.10 1.51 0.07
N PRO A 625 -20.59 1.27 1.29
CA PRO A 625 -20.74 2.29 2.34
C PRO A 625 -19.39 2.72 2.94
N TYR A 626 -18.39 2.92 2.10
CA TYR A 626 -17.05 3.38 2.46
C TYR A 626 -16.52 4.39 1.44
N LYS A 627 -15.23 4.75 1.58
CA LYS A 627 -14.59 5.78 0.74
C LYS A 627 -14.61 5.41 -0.74
N ARG A 628 -15.07 6.34 -1.58
CA ARG A 628 -15.15 6.20 -3.04
C ARG A 628 -13.83 5.79 -3.70
N SER A 629 -12.70 6.29 -3.19
CA SER A 629 -11.37 6.06 -3.76
C SER A 629 -10.81 4.63 -3.58
N GLY A 630 -11.51 3.75 -2.85
CA GLY A 630 -11.04 2.39 -2.59
C GLY A 630 -11.01 1.51 -3.84
N TRP A 631 -9.90 0.81 -4.10
CA TRP A 631 -9.73 -0.19 -5.15
C TRP A 631 -10.02 0.29 -6.58
N ASN A 632 -9.94 1.60 -6.87
CA ASN A 632 -10.27 2.14 -8.20
C ASN A 632 -11.70 1.78 -8.67
N ARG A 633 -12.62 1.48 -7.73
CA ARG A 633 -13.97 0.97 -8.03
C ARG A 633 -14.74 1.85 -9.01
N GLU A 634 -14.63 3.17 -8.93
CA GLU A 634 -15.33 4.09 -9.82
C GLU A 634 -15.06 3.79 -11.30
N ASN A 635 -13.79 3.67 -11.69
CA ASN A 635 -13.44 3.34 -13.07
C ASN A 635 -13.74 1.88 -13.43
N VAL A 636 -13.57 0.98 -12.46
CA VAL A 636 -13.79 -0.45 -12.66
C VAL A 636 -15.27 -0.75 -12.84
N TYR A 637 -16.14 -0.22 -12.02
CA TYR A 637 -17.58 -0.45 -12.14
C TYR A 637 -18.14 0.12 -13.44
N ASN A 638 -17.63 1.27 -13.90
CA ASN A 638 -17.94 1.76 -15.24
C ASN A 638 -17.48 0.75 -16.32
N SER A 639 -16.28 0.20 -16.22
CA SER A 639 -15.78 -0.82 -17.14
C SER A 639 -16.64 -2.09 -17.12
N LEU A 640 -17.23 -2.46 -15.98
CA LEU A 640 -18.13 -3.60 -15.81
C LEU A 640 -19.59 -3.30 -16.21
N GLY A 641 -19.94 -2.06 -16.51
CA GLY A 641 -21.26 -1.67 -17.02
C GLY A 641 -22.28 -1.24 -15.95
N PHE A 642 -21.83 -0.87 -14.75
CA PHE A 642 -22.72 -0.23 -13.77
C PHE A 642 -23.04 1.21 -14.17
N ASN A 643 -24.27 1.64 -13.87
CA ASN A 643 -24.73 2.99 -14.16
C ASN A 643 -24.18 4.02 -13.16
N HIS A 644 -24.20 3.67 -11.86
CA HIS A 644 -23.72 4.54 -10.79
C HIS A 644 -23.00 3.72 -9.73
N PHE A 645 -22.00 4.35 -9.10
CA PHE A 645 -21.35 3.87 -7.89
C PHE A 645 -21.69 4.77 -6.71
N TYR A 646 -22.41 4.22 -5.75
CA TYR A 646 -22.80 4.89 -4.51
C TYR A 646 -21.85 4.52 -3.37
N SER A 647 -21.13 5.53 -2.85
CA SER A 647 -20.18 5.42 -1.75
C SER A 647 -20.77 5.99 -0.45
N MET A 648 -19.99 6.08 0.61
CA MET A 648 -20.47 6.47 1.95
C MET A 648 -21.24 7.82 1.98
N GLU A 649 -20.95 8.72 1.06
CA GLU A 649 -21.61 10.03 0.96
C GLU A 649 -23.09 9.94 0.52
N TYR A 650 -23.48 8.83 -0.02
CA TYR A 650 -24.87 8.56 -0.43
C TYR A 650 -25.78 8.31 0.77
N TYR A 651 -25.25 7.74 1.85
CA TYR A 651 -26.01 7.33 3.02
C TYR A 651 -26.30 8.54 3.92
N LYS A 652 -27.56 8.87 4.12
CA LYS A 652 -27.99 10.02 4.93
C LYS A 652 -28.23 9.58 6.37
N LYS A 653 -27.46 10.15 7.32
CA LYS A 653 -27.55 9.85 8.76
C LYS A 653 -27.39 8.35 9.04
N PRO A 654 -26.31 7.72 8.55
CA PRO A 654 -26.12 6.29 8.76
C PRO A 654 -25.82 5.98 10.21
N GLU A 655 -26.22 4.78 10.63
CA GLU A 655 -25.74 4.19 11.87
C GLU A 655 -24.28 3.73 11.65
N PHE A 656 -23.43 3.96 12.65
CA PHE A 656 -22.05 3.50 12.63
C PHE A 656 -21.84 2.43 13.70
N ILE A 657 -21.24 1.32 13.28
CA ILE A 657 -20.72 0.31 14.18
C ILE A 657 -19.19 0.36 14.06
N ARG A 658 -18.52 0.62 15.18
CA ARG A 658 -17.11 1.05 15.16
C ARG A 658 -16.99 2.35 14.33
N ASN A 659 -16.13 2.37 13.31
CA ASN A 659 -15.97 3.51 12.41
C ASN A 659 -16.54 3.23 11.01
N PHE A 660 -17.43 2.24 10.88
CA PHE A 660 -18.01 1.80 9.62
C PHE A 660 -19.53 1.94 9.64
N ILE A 661 -20.11 2.24 8.49
CA ILE A 661 -21.57 2.22 8.33
C ILE A 661 -22.05 0.79 8.58
N SER A 662 -23.14 0.64 9.38
CA SER A 662 -23.68 -0.67 9.73
C SER A 662 -24.30 -1.37 8.52
N ASP A 663 -24.22 -2.70 8.49
CA ASP A 663 -24.88 -3.52 7.46
C ASP A 663 -26.40 -3.33 7.50
N LYS A 664 -26.97 -3.06 8.68
CA LYS A 664 -28.37 -2.68 8.80
C LYS A 664 -28.70 -1.42 7.99
N THR A 665 -27.94 -0.35 8.16
CA THR A 665 -28.14 0.88 7.36
C THR A 665 -27.96 0.63 5.88
N ASP A 666 -26.98 -0.19 5.51
CA ASP A 666 -26.67 -0.51 4.13
C ASP A 666 -27.79 -1.31 3.47
N MET A 667 -28.30 -2.35 4.15
CA MET A 667 -29.42 -3.17 3.65
C MET A 667 -30.75 -2.41 3.64
N GLU A 668 -31.01 -1.53 4.61
CA GLU A 668 -32.15 -0.60 4.54
C GLU A 668 -32.06 0.35 3.34
N GLN A 669 -30.86 0.75 2.91
CA GLN A 669 -30.71 1.57 1.73
C GLN A 669 -31.06 0.80 0.46
N ILE A 670 -30.76 -0.50 0.39
CA ILE A 670 -31.18 -1.38 -0.72
C ILE A 670 -32.71 -1.36 -0.86
N THR A 671 -33.45 -1.51 0.23
CA THR A 671 -34.94 -1.50 0.19
C THR A 671 -35.48 -0.15 -0.29
N LYS A 672 -34.93 0.97 0.19
CA LYS A 672 -35.31 2.32 -0.23
C LYS A 672 -35.07 2.56 -1.72
N ASP A 673 -33.96 2.10 -2.24
CA ASP A 673 -33.61 2.29 -3.64
C ASP A 673 -34.40 1.35 -4.55
N TYR A 674 -34.73 0.15 -4.08
CA TYR A 674 -35.69 -0.75 -4.73
C TYR A 674 -37.07 -0.10 -4.85
N GLU A 675 -37.64 0.43 -3.76
CA GLU A 675 -38.94 1.13 -3.78
C GLU A 675 -38.92 2.33 -4.74
N LYS A 676 -37.85 3.13 -4.70
CA LYS A 676 -37.66 4.25 -5.61
C LYS A 676 -37.59 3.80 -7.09
N ALA A 677 -36.97 2.67 -7.35
CA ALA A 677 -36.91 2.11 -8.69
C ALA A 677 -38.30 1.61 -9.12
N ARG A 678 -39.01 0.87 -8.26
CA ARG A 678 -40.41 0.39 -8.51
C ARG A 678 -41.39 1.51 -8.79
N SER A 679 -41.23 2.67 -8.14
CA SER A 679 -42.11 3.85 -8.42
C SER A 679 -41.96 4.39 -9.86
N LYS A 680 -40.90 4.00 -10.58
CA LYS A 680 -40.57 4.51 -11.92
C LYS A 680 -40.79 3.49 -13.04
N SER A 681 -40.60 2.23 -12.78
CA SER A 681 -40.69 1.16 -13.77
C SER A 681 -41.06 -0.19 -13.14
N SER A 682 -41.69 -1.07 -13.93
CA SER A 682 -41.90 -2.46 -13.61
C SER A 682 -40.84 -3.41 -14.17
N ASP A 683 -39.77 -2.88 -14.79
CA ASP A 683 -38.69 -3.70 -15.31
C ASP A 683 -37.93 -4.38 -14.17
N PRO A 684 -37.35 -5.57 -14.38
CA PRO A 684 -36.57 -6.25 -13.34
C PRO A 684 -35.44 -5.38 -12.82
N PHE A 685 -35.24 -5.40 -11.51
CA PHE A 685 -34.24 -4.59 -10.82
C PHE A 685 -32.96 -5.38 -10.57
N TYR A 686 -31.80 -4.76 -10.75
CA TYR A 686 -30.50 -5.31 -10.39
C TYR A 686 -29.66 -4.30 -9.62
N LEU A 687 -29.04 -4.79 -8.55
CA LEU A 687 -27.98 -4.07 -7.85
C LEU A 687 -26.88 -5.03 -7.34
N PHE A 688 -25.68 -4.48 -7.15
CA PHE A 688 -24.57 -5.14 -6.49
C PHE A 688 -24.12 -4.31 -5.28
N ASN A 689 -24.07 -4.92 -4.13
CA ASN A 689 -23.68 -4.28 -2.86
C ASN A 689 -22.44 -4.94 -2.27
N VAL A 690 -21.51 -4.15 -1.75
CA VAL A 690 -20.34 -4.60 -1.00
C VAL A 690 -20.37 -3.93 0.36
N THR A 691 -20.60 -4.68 1.43
CA THR A 691 -20.68 -4.12 2.79
C THR A 691 -19.30 -3.74 3.35
N VAL A 692 -19.22 -3.20 4.56
CA VAL A 692 -17.95 -2.79 5.18
C VAL A 692 -17.89 -2.98 6.69
N GLN A 693 -19.00 -3.27 7.34
CA GLN A 693 -19.12 -3.30 8.81
C GLN A 693 -18.08 -4.21 9.46
N ASN A 694 -17.88 -5.40 8.90
CA ASN A 694 -17.02 -6.43 9.48
C ASN A 694 -15.54 -6.27 9.10
N HIS A 695 -15.17 -5.19 8.42
CA HIS A 695 -13.79 -4.94 7.98
C HIS A 695 -12.79 -5.09 9.13
N GLY A 696 -11.68 -5.77 8.88
CA GLY A 696 -10.66 -6.12 9.85
C GLY A 696 -10.09 -4.97 10.69
N GLY A 697 -9.28 -5.32 11.69
CA GLY A 697 -8.82 -4.41 12.75
C GLY A 697 -9.78 -4.45 13.93
N TYR A 698 -10.14 -5.66 14.34
CA TYR A 698 -11.08 -5.92 15.43
C TYR A 698 -10.55 -5.48 16.79
N VAL A 699 -9.25 -5.30 16.93
CA VAL A 699 -8.59 -4.72 18.10
C VAL A 699 -7.78 -3.49 17.67
N GLY A 700 -7.83 -2.40 18.45
CA GLY A 700 -7.07 -1.18 18.18
C GLY A 700 -7.92 0.06 17.89
N ASN A 701 -7.45 0.96 17.03
CA ASN A 701 -7.99 2.33 16.85
C ASN A 701 -9.31 2.43 16.06
N ARG A 702 -9.91 1.33 15.62
CA ARG A 702 -11.12 1.35 14.77
C ARG A 702 -12.44 1.29 15.55
N GLY A 703 -12.40 1.52 16.84
CA GLY A 703 -13.56 1.40 17.71
C GLY A 703 -13.91 -0.06 18.02
N PHE A 704 -14.84 -0.25 18.95
CA PHE A 704 -15.30 -1.56 19.39
C PHE A 704 -16.82 -1.57 19.43
N VAL A 705 -17.38 -2.77 19.33
CA VAL A 705 -18.77 -3.05 19.68
C VAL A 705 -18.78 -3.84 20.98
N ASP A 706 -19.82 -3.68 21.82
CA ASP A 706 -19.96 -4.54 23.00
C ASP A 706 -20.12 -5.99 22.54
N THR A 707 -19.27 -6.87 23.09
CA THR A 707 -19.28 -8.28 22.70
C THR A 707 -20.45 -8.98 23.39
N ASP A 708 -21.43 -9.38 22.60
CA ASP A 708 -22.59 -10.13 23.07
C ASP A 708 -22.30 -11.64 23.10
N ILE A 709 -21.37 -12.09 22.24
CA ILE A 709 -21.03 -13.50 22.06
C ILE A 709 -19.64 -13.77 22.66
N GLN A 710 -19.55 -14.82 23.46
CA GLN A 710 -18.29 -15.29 24.05
C GLN A 710 -17.85 -16.58 23.38
N VAL A 711 -16.54 -16.71 23.12
CA VAL A 711 -15.94 -17.97 22.68
C VAL A 711 -15.66 -18.84 23.90
N THR A 712 -16.26 -20.03 23.96
CA THR A 712 -16.18 -20.91 25.14
C THR A 712 -14.85 -21.66 25.23
N ASN A 713 -14.18 -21.90 24.10
CA ASN A 713 -12.84 -22.51 24.06
C ASN A 713 -11.77 -21.47 24.38
N SER A 714 -11.13 -21.59 25.55
CA SER A 714 -10.13 -20.63 26.04
C SER A 714 -8.89 -20.49 25.13
N MET A 715 -8.55 -21.51 24.34
CA MET A 715 -7.43 -21.44 23.38
C MET A 715 -7.78 -20.62 22.11
N LEU A 716 -9.06 -20.49 21.81
CA LEU A 716 -9.57 -19.76 20.65
C LEU A 716 -10.17 -18.40 21.04
N SER A 717 -10.47 -18.20 22.34
CA SER A 717 -11.05 -16.95 22.84
C SER A 717 -10.02 -15.83 22.82
N SER A 718 -10.39 -14.72 22.24
CA SER A 718 -9.68 -13.44 22.30
C SER A 718 -10.62 -12.30 21.99
N ASP A 719 -10.27 -11.09 22.44
CA ASP A 719 -11.04 -9.88 22.10
C ASP A 719 -11.24 -9.71 20.59
N GLU A 720 -10.27 -10.15 19.79
CA GLU A 720 -10.32 -10.08 18.33
C GLU A 720 -11.41 -11.00 17.76
N VAL A 721 -11.45 -12.23 18.24
CA VAL A 721 -12.41 -13.25 17.76
C VAL A 721 -13.83 -12.92 18.24
N GLU A 722 -13.99 -12.55 19.52
CA GLU A 722 -15.30 -12.19 20.09
C GLU A 722 -15.89 -10.93 19.43
N GLN A 723 -15.04 -9.96 19.09
CA GLN A 723 -15.45 -8.80 18.28
C GLN A 723 -15.94 -9.23 16.90
N TYR A 724 -15.20 -10.12 16.25
CA TYR A 724 -15.57 -10.61 14.92
C TYR A 724 -16.92 -11.33 14.92
N VAL A 725 -17.11 -12.33 15.80
CA VAL A 725 -18.39 -13.09 15.84
C VAL A 725 -19.58 -12.21 16.22
N THR A 726 -19.37 -11.20 17.07
CA THR A 726 -20.42 -10.21 17.38
C THR A 726 -20.79 -9.36 16.15
N LEU A 727 -19.81 -8.97 15.33
CA LEU A 727 -20.05 -8.23 14.10
C LEU A 727 -20.74 -9.11 13.04
N ALA A 728 -20.32 -10.37 12.91
CA ALA A 728 -20.94 -11.34 12.01
C ALA A 728 -22.41 -11.58 12.37
N LYS A 729 -22.75 -11.67 13.67
CA LYS A 729 -24.14 -11.75 14.12
C LYS A 729 -24.97 -10.53 13.71
N LYS A 730 -24.41 -9.34 13.80
CA LYS A 730 -25.11 -8.11 13.37
C LYS A 730 -25.34 -8.09 11.87
N SER A 731 -24.46 -8.69 11.09
CA SER A 731 -24.66 -8.87 9.64
C SER A 731 -25.76 -9.91 9.35
N ASP A 732 -25.80 -10.99 10.10
CA ASP A 732 -26.84 -12.02 10.02
C ASP A 732 -28.24 -11.44 10.34
N GLU A 733 -28.34 -10.64 11.41
CA GLU A 733 -29.56 -9.92 11.79
C GLU A 733 -30.01 -8.93 10.70
N ALA A 734 -29.08 -8.17 10.12
CA ALA A 734 -29.38 -7.24 9.04
C ALA A 734 -29.86 -7.96 7.78
N PHE A 735 -29.26 -9.10 7.47
CA PHE A 735 -29.71 -9.95 6.37
C PHE A 735 -31.11 -10.54 6.61
N GLU A 736 -31.40 -10.97 7.84
CA GLU A 736 -32.73 -11.40 8.24
C GLU A 736 -33.80 -10.32 7.99
N GLU A 737 -33.52 -9.07 8.39
CA GLU A 737 -34.43 -7.95 8.16
C GLU A 737 -34.66 -7.69 6.65
N LEU A 738 -33.61 -7.79 5.82
CA LEU A 738 -33.72 -7.67 4.37
C LEU A 738 -34.59 -8.77 3.76
N ILE A 739 -34.37 -10.02 4.12
CA ILE A 739 -35.18 -11.17 3.67
C ILE A 739 -36.64 -10.99 4.08
N LYS A 740 -36.93 -10.64 5.33
CA LYS A 740 -38.31 -10.37 5.83
C LYS A 740 -39.02 -9.25 5.07
N TYR A 741 -38.27 -8.29 4.53
CA TYR A 741 -38.85 -7.27 3.66
C TYR A 741 -39.24 -7.88 2.31
N PHE A 742 -38.32 -8.59 1.63
CA PHE A 742 -38.59 -9.15 0.31
C PHE A 742 -39.55 -10.34 0.32
N GLU A 743 -39.76 -11.05 1.43
CA GLU A 743 -40.84 -12.03 1.60
C GLU A 743 -42.22 -11.43 1.39
N LYS A 744 -42.38 -10.12 1.59
CA LYS A 744 -43.67 -9.40 1.47
C LYS A 744 -43.80 -8.69 0.12
N VAL A 745 -42.80 -8.78 -0.73
CA VAL A 745 -42.80 -8.19 -2.07
C VAL A 745 -43.43 -9.15 -3.04
N ASP A 746 -44.41 -8.70 -3.82
CA ASP A 746 -45.16 -9.55 -4.79
C ASP A 746 -44.30 -9.89 -6.02
N GLU A 747 -43.33 -9.01 -6.40
CA GLU A 747 -42.48 -9.29 -7.54
C GLU A 747 -41.44 -10.35 -7.21
N PRO A 748 -41.23 -11.32 -8.15
CA PRO A 748 -40.21 -12.33 -7.97
C PRO A 748 -38.84 -11.66 -7.72
N THR A 749 -38.23 -12.03 -6.62
CA THR A 749 -36.96 -11.47 -6.20
C THR A 749 -36.03 -12.59 -5.74
N ILE A 750 -34.79 -12.56 -6.23
CA ILE A 750 -33.71 -13.44 -5.79
C ILE A 750 -32.60 -12.60 -5.18
N ILE A 751 -32.11 -13.04 -4.02
CA ILE A 751 -31.04 -12.41 -3.28
C ILE A 751 -29.89 -13.41 -3.17
N VAL A 752 -28.71 -13.01 -3.60
CA VAL A 752 -27.47 -13.76 -3.39
C VAL A 752 -26.59 -12.99 -2.43
N MET A 753 -26.22 -13.60 -1.31
CA MET A 753 -25.26 -13.05 -0.36
C MET A 753 -24.10 -14.02 -0.16
N PHE A 754 -22.89 -13.51 -0.12
CA PHE A 754 -21.68 -14.31 0.09
C PHE A 754 -20.59 -13.50 0.79
N GLY A 755 -19.71 -14.20 1.54
CA GLY A 755 -18.50 -13.59 2.12
C GLY A 755 -17.39 -13.42 1.08
N ASP A 756 -16.65 -12.35 1.17
CA ASP A 756 -15.53 -12.08 0.25
C ASP A 756 -14.24 -12.82 0.63
N HIS A 757 -13.99 -13.03 1.91
CA HIS A 757 -12.86 -13.77 2.47
C HIS A 757 -13.05 -14.05 3.96
N GLN A 758 -12.23 -14.94 4.51
CA GLN A 758 -12.12 -15.16 5.95
C GLN A 758 -11.66 -13.89 6.66
N PRO A 759 -12.06 -13.66 7.93
CA PRO A 759 -11.64 -12.50 8.69
C PRO A 759 -10.12 -12.51 8.94
N PRO A 760 -9.45 -11.32 8.94
CA PRO A 760 -8.03 -11.22 9.25
C PRO A 760 -7.75 -11.42 10.74
N LEU A 761 -8.03 -12.60 11.27
CA LEU A 761 -7.68 -13.01 12.63
C LEU A 761 -6.21 -13.40 12.73
N SER A 762 -5.71 -13.60 13.94
CA SER A 762 -4.31 -13.93 14.16
C SER A 762 -3.94 -15.30 13.57
N THR A 763 -2.70 -15.45 13.11
CA THR A 763 -2.17 -16.75 12.65
C THR A 763 -2.18 -17.82 13.73
N ASP A 764 -2.10 -17.42 15.00
CA ASP A 764 -2.19 -18.32 16.15
C ASP A 764 -3.63 -18.85 16.29
N PHE A 765 -4.63 -18.01 16.08
CA PHE A 765 -6.03 -18.45 16.06
C PHE A 765 -6.26 -19.55 15.01
N TYR A 766 -5.85 -19.28 13.75
CA TYR A 766 -6.02 -20.27 12.69
C TYR A 766 -5.20 -21.54 12.93
N SER A 767 -3.98 -21.43 13.44
CA SER A 767 -3.18 -22.60 13.80
C SER A 767 -3.85 -23.46 14.90
N ASN A 768 -4.49 -22.81 15.87
CA ASN A 768 -5.16 -23.50 16.98
C ASN A 768 -6.46 -24.16 16.53
N ILE A 769 -7.30 -23.49 15.73
CA ILE A 769 -8.58 -24.06 15.28
C ILE A 769 -8.36 -25.24 14.31
N PHE A 770 -7.35 -25.17 13.43
CA PHE A 770 -6.95 -26.28 12.56
C PHE A 770 -6.13 -27.35 13.27
N GLY A 771 -5.66 -27.13 14.50
CA GLY A 771 -4.83 -28.05 15.25
C GLY A 771 -3.43 -28.27 14.63
N LYS A 772 -2.99 -27.38 13.73
CA LYS A 772 -1.67 -27.44 13.04
C LYS A 772 -1.22 -26.06 12.58
N LYS A 773 0.09 -25.89 12.43
CA LYS A 773 0.66 -24.65 11.89
C LYS A 773 0.25 -24.43 10.45
N ILE A 774 0.01 -23.17 10.06
CA ILE A 774 -0.38 -22.77 8.70
C ILE A 774 0.65 -23.25 7.65
N ASP A 775 1.94 -23.24 7.96
CA ASP A 775 2.99 -23.73 7.05
C ASP A 775 2.86 -25.22 6.68
N ASN A 776 2.07 -25.98 7.46
CA ASN A 776 1.81 -27.40 7.27
C ASN A 776 0.44 -27.70 6.65
N PHE A 777 -0.25 -26.69 6.16
CA PHE A 777 -1.56 -26.87 5.53
C PHE A 777 -1.43 -27.65 4.22
N THR A 778 -2.30 -28.64 4.05
CA THR A 778 -2.52 -29.32 2.80
C THR A 778 -3.38 -28.46 1.86
N ALA A 779 -3.51 -28.83 0.59
CA ALA A 779 -4.41 -28.13 -0.33
C ALA A 779 -5.86 -28.12 0.19
N LYS A 780 -6.31 -29.18 0.87
CA LYS A 780 -7.63 -29.27 1.51
C LYS A 780 -7.76 -28.31 2.70
N ASP A 781 -6.73 -28.20 3.56
CA ASP A 781 -6.74 -27.25 4.69
C ASP A 781 -6.78 -25.80 4.18
N THR A 782 -5.97 -25.52 3.15
CA THR A 782 -5.97 -24.20 2.50
C THR A 782 -7.35 -23.92 1.89
N ALA A 783 -7.96 -24.87 1.23
CA ALA A 783 -9.29 -24.71 0.66
C ALA A 783 -10.35 -24.44 1.76
N THR A 784 -10.28 -25.13 2.89
CA THR A 784 -11.16 -24.89 4.03
C THR A 784 -10.98 -23.47 4.55
N TRP A 785 -9.75 -23.03 4.79
CA TRP A 785 -9.42 -21.67 5.24
C TRP A 785 -9.82 -20.57 4.24
N TYR A 786 -9.85 -20.89 2.95
CA TYR A 786 -10.24 -19.96 1.87
C TYR A 786 -11.70 -20.18 1.44
N SER A 787 -12.55 -20.62 2.34
CA SER A 787 -13.98 -20.78 2.09
C SER A 787 -14.80 -19.80 2.92
N THR A 788 -15.89 -19.30 2.34
CA THR A 788 -16.87 -18.43 2.97
C THR A 788 -18.26 -18.99 2.73
N PRO A 789 -19.26 -18.68 3.56
CA PRO A 789 -20.63 -19.07 3.29
C PRO A 789 -21.21 -18.25 2.13
N TYR A 790 -22.07 -18.88 1.33
CA TYR A 790 -22.98 -18.16 0.44
C TYR A 790 -24.41 -18.68 0.55
N VAL A 791 -25.37 -17.80 0.27
CA VAL A 791 -26.79 -18.07 0.27
C VAL A 791 -27.40 -17.47 -0.99
N ILE A 792 -28.20 -18.24 -1.72
CA ILE A 792 -29.15 -17.76 -2.72
C ILE A 792 -30.52 -18.02 -2.19
N TRP A 793 -31.28 -16.98 -1.96
CA TRP A 793 -32.67 -17.07 -1.47
C TRP A 793 -33.63 -16.39 -2.45
N ALA A 794 -34.82 -16.94 -2.60
CA ALA A 794 -35.85 -16.33 -3.42
C ALA A 794 -37.19 -16.25 -2.67
N ASN A 795 -38.00 -15.22 -2.98
CA ASN A 795 -39.39 -15.14 -2.49
C ASN A 795 -40.38 -15.96 -3.33
N TYR A 796 -39.88 -16.79 -4.22
CA TYR A 796 -40.64 -17.73 -5.07
C TYR A 796 -39.94 -19.09 -5.06
N ASP A 797 -40.64 -20.12 -5.53
CA ASP A 797 -40.13 -21.50 -5.50
C ASP A 797 -38.90 -21.67 -6.38
N ILE A 798 -37.79 -22.09 -5.78
CA ILE A 798 -36.57 -22.53 -6.42
C ILE A 798 -36.14 -23.90 -5.91
N GLU A 799 -35.27 -24.60 -6.62
CA GLU A 799 -34.67 -25.84 -6.13
C GLU A 799 -33.90 -25.57 -4.84
N GLU A 800 -34.16 -26.34 -3.78
CA GLU A 800 -33.54 -26.22 -2.48
C GLU A 800 -32.26 -27.09 -2.45
N LYS A 801 -31.13 -26.51 -2.17
CA LYS A 801 -29.84 -27.23 -2.04
C LYS A 801 -29.09 -26.77 -0.80
N GLN A 802 -28.60 -27.74 -0.06
CA GLN A 802 -27.69 -27.55 1.06
C GLN A 802 -26.35 -28.17 0.68
N ASN A 803 -25.24 -27.47 0.86
CA ASN A 803 -23.89 -27.91 0.47
C ASN A 803 -23.64 -27.92 -1.05
N GLU A 804 -24.12 -26.93 -1.78
CA GLU A 804 -23.78 -26.69 -3.19
C GLU A 804 -22.49 -25.88 -3.25
N ASP A 805 -21.36 -26.57 -3.18
CA ASP A 805 -20.03 -25.92 -3.07
C ASP A 805 -19.48 -25.52 -4.44
N MET A 806 -18.90 -24.31 -4.55
CA MET A 806 -18.27 -23.82 -5.78
C MET A 806 -17.25 -22.72 -5.52
N SER A 807 -16.45 -22.35 -6.53
CA SER A 807 -15.61 -21.15 -6.43
C SER A 807 -16.30 -19.89 -6.99
N ALA A 808 -15.85 -18.73 -6.51
CA ALA A 808 -16.48 -17.42 -6.77
C ALA A 808 -16.67 -17.09 -8.25
N ASN A 809 -15.75 -17.52 -9.12
CA ASN A 809 -15.82 -17.31 -10.57
C ASN A 809 -16.99 -18.04 -11.27
N TYR A 810 -17.63 -19.01 -10.63
CA TYR A 810 -18.78 -19.72 -11.21
C TYR A 810 -20.13 -19.15 -10.74
N LEU A 811 -20.17 -18.47 -9.58
CA LEU A 811 -21.41 -18.09 -8.91
C LEU A 811 -22.33 -17.21 -9.78
N SER A 812 -21.78 -16.25 -10.54
CA SER A 812 -22.62 -15.43 -11.44
C SER A 812 -23.23 -16.21 -12.60
N SER A 813 -22.50 -17.15 -13.20
CA SER A 813 -23.03 -18.02 -14.25
C SER A 813 -24.07 -18.99 -13.70
N TYR A 814 -23.85 -19.49 -12.48
CA TYR A 814 -24.83 -20.33 -11.78
C TYR A 814 -26.13 -19.56 -11.51
N LEU A 815 -26.01 -18.30 -11.02
CA LEU A 815 -27.18 -17.42 -10.78
C LEU A 815 -27.94 -17.13 -12.08
N LEU A 816 -27.28 -16.81 -13.19
CA LEU A 816 -27.93 -16.57 -14.50
C LEU A 816 -28.69 -17.79 -14.97
N ASN A 817 -28.12 -18.99 -14.84
CA ASN A 817 -28.79 -20.23 -15.18
C ASN A 817 -30.02 -20.50 -14.30
N LEU A 818 -29.89 -20.28 -13.00
CA LEU A 818 -30.96 -20.51 -12.02
C LEU A 818 -32.19 -19.64 -12.31
N ILE A 819 -32.02 -18.38 -12.66
CA ILE A 819 -33.09 -17.45 -12.99
C ILE A 819 -33.63 -17.63 -14.43
N GLY A 820 -33.02 -18.47 -15.27
CA GLY A 820 -33.39 -18.66 -16.66
C GLY A 820 -33.10 -17.47 -17.57
N ALA A 821 -32.09 -16.67 -17.23
CA ALA A 821 -31.62 -15.54 -18.03
C ALA A 821 -30.95 -16.00 -19.34
N ASP A 822 -30.92 -15.13 -20.34
CA ASP A 822 -30.10 -15.36 -21.52
C ASP A 822 -28.63 -15.35 -21.11
N MET A 823 -27.85 -16.30 -21.64
CA MET A 823 -26.48 -16.54 -21.24
C MET A 823 -25.51 -16.37 -22.39
N THR A 824 -24.35 -15.77 -22.13
CA THR A 824 -23.25 -15.74 -23.08
C THR A 824 -22.65 -17.13 -23.28
N GLY A 825 -21.96 -17.36 -24.39
CA GLY A 825 -21.21 -18.59 -24.60
C GLY A 825 -20.20 -18.83 -23.50
N TYR A 826 -19.60 -17.75 -22.99
CA TYR A 826 -18.65 -17.80 -21.88
C TYR A 826 -19.30 -18.29 -20.57
N ASN A 827 -20.50 -17.80 -20.20
CA ASN A 827 -21.21 -18.31 -19.04
C ASN A 827 -21.55 -19.81 -19.16
N LYS A 828 -21.98 -20.24 -20.34
CA LYS A 828 -22.27 -21.67 -20.62
C LYS A 828 -21.00 -22.53 -20.54
N TYR A 829 -19.86 -22.00 -21.04
CA TYR A 829 -18.56 -22.65 -20.90
C TYR A 829 -18.15 -22.79 -19.43
N LEU A 830 -18.34 -21.76 -18.61
CA LEU A 830 -18.02 -21.81 -17.19
C LEU A 830 -18.86 -22.87 -16.45
N LEU A 831 -20.14 -23.01 -16.77
CA LEU A 831 -20.99 -24.08 -16.19
C LEU A 831 -20.57 -25.48 -16.62
N ASP A 832 -20.09 -25.66 -17.86
CA ASP A 832 -19.54 -26.93 -18.30
C ASP A 832 -18.20 -27.26 -17.64
N LEU A 833 -17.35 -26.24 -17.46
CA LEU A 833 -16.09 -26.35 -16.73
C LEU A 833 -16.30 -26.69 -15.26
N GLN A 834 -17.30 -26.06 -14.59
CA GLN A 834 -17.67 -26.32 -13.20
C GLN A 834 -17.98 -27.81 -12.94
N LYS A 835 -18.61 -28.50 -13.88
CA LYS A 835 -18.89 -29.95 -13.76
C LYS A 835 -17.61 -30.79 -13.69
N LYS A 836 -16.49 -30.30 -14.22
CA LYS A 836 -15.20 -30.98 -14.25
C LYS A 836 -14.27 -30.50 -13.15
N ILE A 837 -14.33 -29.21 -12.87
CA ILE A 837 -13.51 -28.52 -11.87
C ILE A 837 -14.45 -27.59 -11.08
N PRO A 838 -15.19 -28.12 -10.10
CA PRO A 838 -16.16 -27.33 -9.33
C PRO A 838 -15.53 -26.18 -8.54
N VAL A 839 -14.24 -26.28 -8.23
CA VAL A 839 -13.50 -25.24 -7.53
C VAL A 839 -12.21 -24.92 -8.27
N LEU A 840 -12.00 -23.64 -8.58
CA LEU A 840 -10.76 -23.16 -9.16
C LEU A 840 -10.44 -21.75 -8.60
N THR A 841 -9.37 -21.65 -7.83
CA THR A 841 -8.89 -20.42 -7.19
C THR A 841 -7.45 -20.10 -7.57
N GLY A 842 -6.93 -19.00 -7.10
CA GLY A 842 -5.52 -18.63 -7.29
C GLY A 842 -4.51 -19.53 -6.58
N LEU A 843 -4.95 -20.45 -5.71
CA LEU A 843 -4.08 -21.27 -4.87
C LEU A 843 -4.29 -22.77 -5.05
N PHE A 844 -5.52 -23.18 -5.27
CA PHE A 844 -5.91 -24.59 -5.34
C PHE A 844 -7.08 -24.79 -6.29
N TYR A 845 -7.30 -26.03 -6.67
CA TYR A 845 -8.48 -26.49 -7.40
C TYR A 845 -8.99 -27.82 -6.89
N GLN A 846 -10.27 -28.10 -7.13
CA GLN A 846 -10.89 -29.39 -6.88
C GLN A 846 -11.42 -29.95 -8.21
N GLY A 847 -11.09 -31.21 -8.51
CA GLY A 847 -11.65 -31.90 -9.65
C GLY A 847 -12.99 -32.59 -9.34
N ASP A 848 -13.63 -33.14 -10.36
CA ASP A 848 -14.84 -33.96 -10.24
C ASP A 848 -14.63 -35.25 -9.41
N ASP A 849 -13.40 -35.58 -9.10
CA ASP A 849 -13.02 -36.68 -8.18
C ASP A 849 -13.08 -36.25 -6.70
N GLY A 850 -13.42 -35.01 -6.39
CA GLY A 850 -13.52 -34.46 -5.04
C GLY A 850 -12.20 -34.11 -4.35
N GLU A 851 -11.06 -34.33 -5.01
CA GLU A 851 -9.74 -34.14 -4.43
C GLU A 851 -9.25 -32.69 -4.64
N PHE A 852 -8.81 -32.06 -3.57
CA PHE A 852 -8.15 -30.74 -3.60
C PHE A 852 -6.65 -30.90 -3.96
N ARG A 853 -6.18 -30.03 -4.84
CA ARG A 853 -4.80 -29.98 -5.33
C ARG A 853 -4.30 -28.54 -5.37
N ASN A 854 -3.01 -28.35 -5.17
CA ASN A 854 -2.42 -27.03 -5.36
C ASN A 854 -2.52 -26.61 -6.83
N ILE A 855 -2.62 -25.31 -7.10
CA ILE A 855 -2.86 -24.79 -8.46
C ILE A 855 -1.75 -25.16 -9.46
N ASP A 856 -0.52 -25.37 -9.02
CA ASP A 856 0.64 -25.75 -9.81
C ASP A 856 0.79 -27.28 -9.99
N GLU A 857 -0.04 -28.07 -9.31
CA GLU A 857 -0.02 -29.53 -9.38
C GLU A 857 -0.61 -30.02 -10.71
N LYS A 858 0.19 -30.77 -11.47
CA LYS A 858 -0.24 -31.35 -12.76
C LYS A 858 -1.15 -32.56 -12.56
N SER A 859 -2.26 -32.59 -13.28
CA SER A 859 -3.24 -33.68 -13.24
C SER A 859 -3.97 -33.85 -14.57
N LYS A 860 -4.96 -34.72 -14.60
CA LYS A 860 -5.88 -34.88 -15.75
C LYS A 860 -6.68 -33.59 -16.04
N TYR A 861 -6.77 -32.68 -15.07
CA TYR A 861 -7.50 -31.40 -15.17
C TYR A 861 -6.65 -30.26 -15.75
N THR A 862 -5.31 -30.38 -15.78
CA THR A 862 -4.41 -29.33 -16.26
C THR A 862 -4.78 -28.81 -17.65
N LYS A 863 -5.26 -29.68 -18.55
CA LYS A 863 -5.72 -29.27 -19.88
C LYS A 863 -6.87 -28.26 -19.83
N TYR A 864 -7.86 -28.49 -18.95
CA TYR A 864 -9.03 -27.59 -18.80
C TYR A 864 -8.64 -26.26 -18.16
N ILE A 865 -7.72 -26.31 -17.19
CA ILE A 865 -7.16 -25.10 -16.57
C ILE A 865 -6.42 -24.26 -17.63
N ASN A 866 -5.62 -24.89 -18.48
CA ASN A 866 -4.91 -24.21 -19.58
C ASN A 866 -5.88 -23.66 -20.63
N GLU A 867 -6.95 -24.37 -20.98
CA GLU A 867 -8.01 -23.88 -21.87
C GLU A 867 -8.67 -22.65 -21.28
N TYR A 868 -9.03 -22.68 -20.00
CA TYR A 868 -9.65 -21.54 -19.33
C TYR A 868 -8.71 -20.33 -19.24
N SER A 869 -7.42 -20.55 -19.03
CA SER A 869 -6.43 -19.44 -19.03
C SER A 869 -6.40 -18.71 -20.38
N LYS A 870 -6.51 -19.46 -21.51
CA LYS A 870 -6.57 -18.89 -22.85
C LYS A 870 -7.87 -18.13 -23.08
N VAL A 871 -9.00 -18.67 -22.63
CA VAL A 871 -10.32 -18.02 -22.70
C VAL A 871 -10.29 -16.71 -21.92
N GLN A 872 -9.86 -16.73 -20.67
CA GLN A 872 -9.77 -15.52 -19.83
C GLN A 872 -8.83 -14.48 -20.44
N TYR A 873 -7.69 -14.89 -20.99
CA TYR A 873 -6.75 -13.98 -21.65
C TYR A 873 -7.39 -13.29 -22.85
N ASN A 874 -8.15 -14.01 -23.66
CA ASN A 874 -8.87 -13.44 -24.79
C ASN A 874 -9.92 -12.42 -24.36
N GLY A 875 -10.75 -12.77 -23.36
CA GLY A 875 -11.83 -11.90 -22.87
C GLY A 875 -11.32 -10.61 -22.22
N LEU A 876 -10.19 -10.67 -21.51
CA LEU A 876 -9.73 -9.55 -20.69
C LEU A 876 -8.57 -8.75 -21.32
N PHE A 877 -7.64 -9.41 -22.01
CA PHE A 877 -6.39 -8.80 -22.48
C PHE A 877 -6.29 -8.64 -24.00
N ASP A 878 -6.76 -9.61 -24.78
CA ASP A 878 -6.68 -9.56 -26.25
C ASP A 878 -7.90 -8.89 -26.87
N LYS A 879 -8.20 -7.65 -26.45
CA LYS A 879 -9.40 -6.90 -26.85
C LYS A 879 -9.54 -6.69 -28.36
N LYS A 880 -8.42 -6.68 -29.10
CA LYS A 880 -8.44 -6.51 -30.56
C LYS A 880 -8.91 -7.77 -31.29
N HIS A 881 -8.68 -8.94 -30.70
CA HIS A 881 -9.03 -10.23 -31.27
C HIS A 881 -9.93 -11.02 -30.33
N ARG A 882 -10.66 -10.31 -29.46
CA ARG A 882 -11.64 -10.92 -28.55
C ARG A 882 -12.76 -11.54 -29.39
N VAL A 883 -13.14 -12.76 -29.07
CA VAL A 883 -14.28 -13.45 -29.70
C VAL A 883 -15.58 -12.87 -29.10
N GLU A 884 -15.99 -11.69 -29.60
CA GLU A 884 -17.08 -10.89 -29.01
C GLU A 884 -18.37 -11.69 -28.81
N ASP A 885 -18.79 -12.47 -29.85
CA ASP A 885 -20.00 -13.31 -29.80
C ASP A 885 -19.97 -14.40 -28.73
N PHE A 886 -18.79 -14.68 -28.16
CA PHE A 886 -18.66 -15.65 -27.08
C PHE A 886 -18.81 -14.98 -25.70
N PHE A 887 -18.37 -13.75 -25.56
CA PHE A 887 -18.34 -13.03 -24.28
C PHE A 887 -19.55 -12.12 -24.06
N PHE A 888 -20.33 -11.83 -25.11
CA PHE A 888 -21.50 -10.98 -25.04
C PHE A 888 -22.72 -11.67 -25.65
N LEU A 889 -23.90 -11.27 -25.22
CA LEU A 889 -25.13 -11.77 -25.78
C LEU A 889 -25.26 -11.25 -27.22
N LYS A 890 -25.77 -12.11 -28.10
CA LYS A 890 -26.06 -11.74 -29.47
C LYS A 890 -27.20 -10.71 -29.48
N ASP A 891 -27.04 -9.64 -30.28
CA ASP A 891 -27.98 -8.54 -30.43
C ASP A 891 -28.22 -7.74 -29.12
N GLY A 892 -27.43 -8.01 -28.06
CA GLY A 892 -27.51 -7.27 -26.80
C GLY A 892 -26.87 -5.88 -26.87
N ASP A 893 -27.49 -4.91 -26.21
CA ASP A 893 -26.90 -3.56 -26.02
C ASP A 893 -26.06 -3.53 -24.76
N TYR A 894 -24.78 -3.79 -24.91
CA TYR A 894 -23.81 -3.81 -23.80
C TYR A 894 -22.87 -2.59 -23.77
N GLN A 895 -23.09 -1.62 -24.66
CA GLN A 895 -22.26 -0.41 -24.70
C GLN A 895 -22.65 0.53 -23.57
N VAL A 896 -21.64 1.04 -22.87
CA VAL A 896 -21.81 2.14 -21.91
C VAL A 896 -22.24 3.38 -22.70
N LYS A 897 -23.32 4.04 -22.32
CA LYS A 897 -23.53 5.43 -22.72
C LYS A 897 -22.38 6.21 -22.11
N GLU A 898 -21.48 6.73 -22.94
CA GLU A 898 -20.60 7.80 -22.51
C GLU A 898 -21.52 8.97 -22.09
N ASP A 899 -21.65 9.18 -20.80
CA ASP A 899 -22.26 10.39 -20.27
C ASP A 899 -21.35 11.56 -20.67
N ASN A 900 -21.82 12.39 -21.62
CA ASN A 900 -21.25 13.67 -21.98
C ASN A 900 -21.30 14.64 -20.80
#